data_d2a53c8c239d2e0fc53e5f82aead0cf8
#
_entry.id   d2a53c8c239d2e0fc53e5f82aead0cf8
#
_cell.length_a   1.000
_cell.length_b   1.000
_cell.length_c   1.000
_cell.angle_alpha   90.00
_cell.angle_beta   90.00
_cell.angle_gamma   90.00
#
_symmetry.space_group_name_H-M   'P 1'
#
loop_
_entity.id
_entity.type
_entity.pdbx_description
1 polymer ?
#
loop_
_entity_poly.entity_id
_entity_poly.type
_entity_poly.pdbx_seq_one_letter_code
_entity_poly.pdbx_strand_id
1 'polypeptide(L)'
;MSYNPKEIEQKWQKIWAESNAFEPKDDFSLPKKYILSMLPYPSGNIHMGHVRNYTIGDAIARHYRKMGFNVLHPIGWDSFGLPAENAAIKHNLHPKTWTYDNISAMQKVLESLGFSFSKEREFATSDAIYTKYEQEFFLKMWDKGLIYRKKAFLNWCPQDKTVLANEQVIDGKCWRCDTEVVQKEMFQYYLKITDYADELLQDLTHLDWGNQVLTMQRNWIGKSSGLEFSFKLEQVIGDFSELSVFTTRPDTIYGVTYCALSPEHPLVRHLIDNNLLESSKVKAIKAIQNTNARDRLSREKIGISLDIYAIHPLTQQKLEIFVANFVLMDYGSGAIMCVPAHDERDFEFAKKYNLNIIDVIQGEDRFQPNGILINSGDFSGLAVKDAQEAIIKYFETHNLGRRITNYKLRDWGISRQRYWGTPIPLINCGKCGIQKEENLPVLLPEKVDFTSEGNPLTSNLLWKSTKCPKCGEDALRECDTMDTFMESSWYFLRYTTPRKFWEDSAFDEKSLDYWLNVDEYIGGIEHAILHLLYARFFTKALRDLGYIKINEPFARLLTQGMVLKDGAKMSKSKGNVVEPKQIIESYGADCARLFILFAAPPIKELEWNDNALKGAFSFLNRLYNNASNVKKIENLDFSNLSDDEKIARRKVYEALQKSNAVFSNKDYPFNTLIAACMEALNALQTQENEHIWFEGYYILLNILEPIIPHICYELSQRLFNCENLRKIEIDSTALKSDSITIAVSVNGKRRGEITISVESSKDKMLNEAKNAVSKWLENKQIIKEIVVPNKLINFVIK
;
A
#
# COMPACT_ATOMS: atom_id res chain seq x y z
N MET A 1 38.88 25.25 -2.51
CA MET A 1 38.26 24.54 -3.65
C MET A 1 36.76 24.74 -3.56
N SER A 2 36.09 25.05 -4.64
CA SER A 2 34.64 25.18 -4.67
C SER A 2 34.01 23.78 -4.68
N TYR A 3 32.84 23.65 -4.07
CA TYR A 3 32.06 22.40 -4.12
C TYR A 3 31.66 22.05 -5.55
N ASN A 4 32.13 20.91 -6.04
CA ASN A 4 31.78 20.38 -7.36
C ASN A 4 31.04 19.05 -7.18
N PRO A 5 29.68 19.03 -7.12
CA PRO A 5 28.93 17.81 -6.87
C PRO A 5 29.20 16.75 -7.93
N LYS A 6 29.25 17.11 -9.20
CA LYS A 6 29.40 16.16 -10.30
C LYS A 6 30.69 15.33 -10.20
N GLU A 7 31.82 15.96 -9.88
CA GLU A 7 33.10 15.26 -9.72
C GLU A 7 33.10 14.33 -8.51
N ILE A 8 32.59 14.81 -7.36
CA ILE A 8 32.54 14.07 -6.12
C ILE A 8 31.61 12.85 -6.26
N GLU A 9 30.42 13.05 -6.83
CA GLU A 9 29.42 12.01 -6.98
C GLU A 9 29.89 10.91 -7.93
N GLN A 10 30.43 11.24 -9.09
CA GLN A 10 30.97 10.28 -10.03
C GLN A 10 32.14 9.48 -9.43
N LYS A 11 33.04 10.13 -8.68
CA LYS A 11 34.14 9.46 -7.97
C LYS A 11 33.61 8.36 -7.05
N TRP A 12 32.66 8.70 -6.17
CA TRP A 12 32.19 7.77 -5.15
C TRP A 12 31.29 6.67 -5.72
N GLN A 13 30.43 6.99 -6.68
CA GLN A 13 29.62 5.99 -7.40
C GLN A 13 30.50 4.93 -8.07
N LYS A 14 31.62 5.36 -8.68
CA LYS A 14 32.60 4.46 -9.26
C LYS A 14 33.28 3.56 -8.19
N ILE A 15 33.76 4.15 -7.10
CA ILE A 15 34.39 3.40 -6.00
C ILE A 15 33.43 2.35 -5.41
N TRP A 16 32.18 2.71 -5.16
CA TRP A 16 31.17 1.79 -4.62
C TRP A 16 30.83 0.67 -5.60
N ALA A 17 30.76 0.96 -6.89
CA ALA A 17 30.49 -0.05 -7.90
C ALA A 17 31.66 -1.04 -8.05
N GLU A 18 32.91 -0.55 -8.09
CA GLU A 18 34.12 -1.39 -8.22
C GLU A 18 34.37 -2.26 -6.97
N SER A 19 34.01 -1.78 -5.79
CA SER A 19 34.19 -2.51 -4.53
C SER A 19 33.00 -3.41 -4.15
N ASN A 20 31.92 -3.45 -4.92
CA ASN A 20 30.65 -4.12 -4.56
C ASN A 20 30.19 -3.74 -3.13
N ALA A 21 30.27 -2.45 -2.80
CA ALA A 21 30.15 -1.93 -1.43
C ALA A 21 28.81 -2.25 -0.75
N PHE A 22 27.78 -2.56 -1.52
CA PHE A 22 26.40 -2.69 -1.03
C PHE A 22 25.83 -4.10 -1.14
N GLU A 23 26.64 -5.08 -1.57
CA GLU A 23 26.19 -6.46 -1.61
C GLU A 23 26.01 -7.03 -0.19
N PRO A 24 24.93 -7.78 0.06
CA PRO A 24 24.75 -8.48 1.31
C PRO A 24 25.83 -9.54 1.52
N LYS A 25 26.26 -9.71 2.76
CA LYS A 25 27.26 -10.71 3.11
C LYS A 25 26.64 -12.10 3.23
N ASP A 26 27.40 -13.15 2.82
CA ASP A 26 27.02 -14.56 3.06
C ASP A 26 27.31 -15.00 4.53
N ASP A 27 27.13 -14.10 5.49
CA ASP A 27 27.32 -14.31 6.92
C ASP A 27 25.99 -14.20 7.66
N PHE A 28 25.37 -15.32 7.92
CA PHE A 28 24.07 -15.43 8.58
C PHE A 28 24.15 -15.32 10.11
N SER A 29 25.32 -15.08 10.67
CA SER A 29 25.50 -14.79 12.12
C SER A 29 25.27 -13.31 12.45
N LEU A 30 25.35 -12.43 11.47
CA LEU A 30 25.16 -10.99 11.64
C LEU A 30 23.67 -10.65 11.84
N PRO A 31 23.33 -9.60 12.61
CA PRO A 31 21.98 -9.09 12.62
C PRO A 31 21.60 -8.58 11.23
N LYS A 32 20.38 -8.94 10.75
CA LYS A 32 19.96 -8.60 9.40
C LYS A 32 19.01 -7.41 9.38
N LYS A 33 18.97 -6.73 8.23
CA LYS A 33 17.91 -5.82 7.80
C LYS A 33 17.58 -6.00 6.34
N TYR A 34 16.34 -6.30 6.05
CA TYR A 34 15.80 -6.36 4.70
C TYR A 34 14.93 -5.11 4.45
N ILE A 35 15.48 -4.16 3.69
CA ILE A 35 14.82 -2.91 3.32
C ILE A 35 14.40 -3.00 1.87
N LEU A 36 13.14 -2.86 1.60
CA LEU A 36 12.58 -3.05 0.25
C LEU A 36 11.67 -1.88 -0.14
N SER A 37 12.00 -1.24 -1.24
CA SER A 37 11.10 -0.30 -1.92
C SER A 37 10.34 -1.01 -3.04
N MET A 38 9.07 -0.62 -3.25
CA MET A 38 8.25 -1.21 -4.33
C MET A 38 8.94 -1.10 -5.68
N LEU A 39 8.84 -2.18 -6.48
CA LEU A 39 9.36 -2.27 -7.84
C LEU A 39 8.80 -1.16 -8.75
N PRO A 40 9.63 -0.54 -9.60
CA PRO A 40 9.15 0.35 -10.64
C PRO A 40 8.66 -0.40 -11.88
N TYR A 41 7.65 0.16 -12.54
CA TYR A 41 7.25 -0.22 -13.90
C TYR A 41 8.13 0.49 -14.94
N PRO A 42 8.84 -0.22 -15.82
CA PRO A 42 9.69 0.39 -16.86
C PRO A 42 8.87 0.81 -18.09
N SER A 43 7.81 1.57 -17.89
CA SER A 43 6.93 2.07 -18.97
C SER A 43 7.25 3.50 -19.41
N GLY A 44 8.31 4.11 -18.87
CA GLY A 44 8.74 5.48 -19.16
C GLY A 44 9.85 5.94 -18.22
N ASN A 45 10.13 7.24 -18.20
CA ASN A 45 11.18 7.82 -17.37
C ASN A 45 10.85 7.78 -15.88
N ILE A 46 11.88 7.69 -15.04
CA ILE A 46 11.80 7.92 -13.60
C ILE A 46 11.26 9.33 -13.33
N HIS A 47 10.38 9.46 -12.36
CA HIS A 47 9.84 10.73 -11.87
C HIS A 47 10.17 10.93 -10.39
N MET A 48 9.92 12.14 -9.86
CA MET A 48 10.29 12.51 -8.48
C MET A 48 9.60 11.65 -7.41
N GLY A 49 8.47 11.01 -7.71
CA GLY A 49 7.85 10.03 -6.81
C GLY A 49 8.72 8.78 -6.62
N HIS A 50 9.34 8.27 -7.68
CA HIS A 50 10.32 7.19 -7.60
C HIS A 50 11.56 7.62 -6.80
N VAL A 51 12.10 8.83 -7.09
CA VAL A 51 13.25 9.37 -6.35
C VAL A 51 12.95 9.44 -4.86
N ARG A 52 11.74 9.86 -4.48
CA ARG A 52 11.32 9.91 -3.08
C ARG A 52 11.29 8.53 -2.44
N ASN A 53 10.65 7.56 -3.09
CA ASN A 53 10.54 6.19 -2.60
C ASN A 53 11.91 5.59 -2.31
N TYR A 54 12.80 5.68 -3.29
CA TYR A 54 14.13 5.06 -3.20
C TYR A 54 15.08 5.83 -2.29
N THR A 55 14.98 7.16 -2.20
CA THR A 55 15.79 7.94 -1.26
C THR A 55 15.46 7.62 0.19
N ILE A 56 14.19 7.41 0.52
CA ILE A 56 13.77 6.99 1.87
C ILE A 56 14.36 5.62 2.19
N GLY A 57 14.18 4.63 1.30
CA GLY A 57 14.71 3.28 1.49
C GLY A 57 16.22 3.25 1.61
N ASP A 58 16.92 4.00 0.77
CA ASP A 58 18.38 4.10 0.77
C ASP A 58 18.93 4.73 2.06
N ALA A 59 18.29 5.78 2.56
CA ALA A 59 18.69 6.40 3.82
C ALA A 59 18.58 5.42 5.00
N ILE A 60 17.52 4.62 5.04
CA ILE A 60 17.33 3.57 6.05
C ILE A 60 18.38 2.47 5.88
N ALA A 61 18.61 1.98 4.66
CA ALA A 61 19.56 0.93 4.36
C ALA A 61 21.01 1.33 4.74
N ARG A 62 21.44 2.54 4.38
CA ARG A 62 22.75 3.09 4.73
C ARG A 62 22.95 3.20 6.24
N HIS A 63 21.93 3.71 6.94
CA HIS A 63 21.97 3.79 8.40
C HIS A 63 22.24 2.42 9.04
N TYR A 64 21.45 1.39 8.68
CA TYR A 64 21.62 0.06 9.28
C TYR A 64 22.96 -0.60 8.90
N ARG A 65 23.48 -0.40 7.69
CA ARG A 65 24.85 -0.84 7.32
C ARG A 65 25.90 -0.22 8.23
N LYS A 66 25.82 1.09 8.46
CA LYS A 66 26.72 1.81 9.37
C LYS A 66 26.61 1.29 10.80
N MET A 67 25.43 0.84 11.23
CA MET A 67 25.22 0.23 12.55
C MET A 67 25.71 -1.22 12.64
N GLY A 68 26.29 -1.78 11.56
CA GLY A 68 26.87 -3.13 11.53
C GLY A 68 25.93 -4.26 11.16
N PHE A 69 24.73 -3.93 10.68
CA PHE A 69 23.80 -4.95 10.17
C PHE A 69 24.24 -5.45 8.78
N ASN A 70 23.94 -6.70 8.51
CA ASN A 70 23.90 -7.23 7.16
C ASN A 70 22.60 -6.74 6.50
N VAL A 71 22.69 -5.97 5.41
CA VAL A 71 21.54 -5.29 4.81
C VAL A 71 21.28 -5.80 3.41
N LEU A 72 20.10 -6.34 3.17
CA LEU A 72 19.56 -6.63 1.85
C LEU A 72 18.72 -5.42 1.39
N HIS A 73 19.19 -4.70 0.39
CA HIS A 73 18.51 -3.56 -0.24
C HIS A 73 18.51 -3.75 -1.76
N PRO A 74 17.61 -4.56 -2.30
CA PRO A 74 17.59 -4.91 -3.71
C PRO A 74 16.80 -3.91 -4.54
N ILE A 75 17.01 -3.98 -5.86
CA ILE A 75 16.19 -3.33 -6.89
C ILE A 75 15.90 -4.32 -8.01
N GLY A 76 14.82 -4.13 -8.74
CA GLY A 76 14.45 -4.87 -9.93
C GLY A 76 13.33 -4.18 -10.68
N TRP A 77 12.75 -4.87 -11.65
CA TRP A 77 11.87 -4.25 -12.63
C TRP A 77 10.59 -5.08 -12.78
N ASP A 78 9.45 -4.46 -12.45
CA ASP A 78 8.13 -5.04 -12.78
C ASP A 78 7.87 -4.79 -14.26
N SER A 79 8.31 -5.73 -15.08
CA SER A 79 8.59 -5.48 -16.50
C SER A 79 7.54 -6.02 -17.46
N PHE A 80 6.65 -6.90 -17.01
CA PHE A 80 5.49 -7.33 -17.76
C PHE A 80 4.30 -6.36 -17.59
N GLY A 81 3.28 -6.54 -18.40
CA GLY A 81 1.98 -5.90 -18.23
C GLY A 81 1.63 -4.87 -19.29
N LEU A 82 0.37 -4.47 -19.21
CA LEU A 82 -0.33 -3.60 -20.13
C LEU A 82 0.33 -2.23 -20.38
N PRO A 83 0.95 -1.56 -19.37
CA PRO A 83 1.57 -0.26 -19.60
C PRO A 83 2.68 -0.25 -20.61
N ALA A 84 3.58 -1.24 -20.49
CA ALA A 84 4.72 -1.38 -21.38
C ALA A 84 4.26 -1.78 -22.79
N GLU A 85 3.30 -2.71 -22.89
CA GLU A 85 2.75 -3.15 -24.17
C GLU A 85 2.05 -2.01 -24.92
N ASN A 86 1.16 -1.27 -24.26
CA ASN A 86 0.45 -0.16 -24.89
C ASN A 86 1.40 0.97 -25.32
N ALA A 87 2.42 1.27 -24.51
CA ALA A 87 3.44 2.25 -24.85
C ALA A 87 4.27 1.79 -26.09
N ALA A 88 4.69 0.53 -26.11
CA ALA A 88 5.45 -0.03 -27.22
C ALA A 88 4.64 0.00 -28.52
N ILE A 89 3.39 -0.45 -28.51
CA ILE A 89 2.49 -0.40 -29.68
C ILE A 89 2.32 1.03 -30.18
N LYS A 90 2.12 2.00 -29.29
CA LYS A 90 2.01 3.42 -29.65
C LYS A 90 3.24 3.97 -30.35
N HIS A 91 4.42 3.45 -30.00
CA HIS A 91 5.69 3.85 -30.61
C HIS A 91 6.17 2.92 -31.74
N ASN A 92 5.33 1.98 -32.19
CA ASN A 92 5.66 0.97 -33.21
C ASN A 92 6.93 0.17 -32.85
N LEU A 93 7.10 -0.16 -31.57
CA LEU A 93 8.21 -0.95 -31.08
C LEU A 93 7.71 -2.29 -30.50
N HIS A 94 8.62 -3.29 -30.46
CA HIS A 94 8.32 -4.53 -29.78
C HIS A 94 8.32 -4.31 -28.25
N PRO A 95 7.34 -4.83 -27.48
CA PRO A 95 7.25 -4.63 -26.02
C PRO A 95 8.52 -5.01 -25.26
N LYS A 96 9.19 -6.11 -25.62
CA LYS A 96 10.47 -6.51 -25.04
C LYS A 96 11.55 -5.43 -25.22
N THR A 97 11.75 -4.95 -26.44
CA THR A 97 12.75 -3.89 -26.73
C THR A 97 12.44 -2.62 -25.96
N TRP A 98 11.18 -2.14 -26.04
CA TRP A 98 10.73 -0.97 -25.30
C TRP A 98 10.99 -1.08 -23.80
N THR A 99 10.65 -2.23 -23.21
CA THR A 99 10.79 -2.47 -21.77
C THR A 99 12.26 -2.44 -21.34
N TYR A 100 13.15 -3.19 -22.02
CA TYR A 100 14.57 -3.25 -21.64
C TYR A 100 15.33 -1.96 -21.95
N ASP A 101 14.95 -1.18 -22.96
CA ASP A 101 15.48 0.16 -23.21
C ASP A 101 15.10 1.13 -22.07
N ASN A 102 13.84 1.06 -21.59
CA ASN A 102 13.42 1.84 -20.44
C ASN A 102 14.11 1.40 -19.14
N ILE A 103 14.28 0.10 -18.89
CA ILE A 103 15.07 -0.42 -17.77
C ILE A 103 16.46 0.21 -17.79
N SER A 104 17.16 0.11 -18.92
CA SER A 104 18.51 0.69 -19.07
C SER A 104 18.54 2.20 -18.83
N ALA A 105 17.55 2.94 -19.29
CA ALA A 105 17.46 4.39 -19.08
C ALA A 105 17.18 4.73 -17.63
N MET A 106 16.25 4.03 -16.97
CA MET A 106 15.91 4.24 -15.56
C MET A 106 17.07 3.86 -14.64
N GLN A 107 17.77 2.75 -14.93
CA GLN A 107 18.94 2.29 -14.18
C GLN A 107 20.03 3.35 -14.12
N LYS A 108 20.35 4.01 -15.25
CA LYS A 108 21.33 5.10 -15.31
C LYS A 108 20.96 6.27 -14.38
N VAL A 109 19.68 6.61 -14.31
CA VAL A 109 19.20 7.68 -13.40
C VAL A 109 19.32 7.24 -11.94
N LEU A 110 18.95 6.00 -11.60
CA LEU A 110 19.08 5.47 -10.23
C LEU A 110 20.55 5.37 -9.80
N GLU A 111 21.44 4.94 -10.69
CA GLU A 111 22.87 4.90 -10.45
C GLU A 111 23.43 6.30 -10.19
N SER A 112 23.00 7.31 -10.97
CA SER A 112 23.45 8.70 -10.77
C SER A 112 22.98 9.33 -9.45
N LEU A 113 21.96 8.75 -8.79
CA LEU A 113 21.51 9.13 -7.44
C LEU A 113 22.36 8.49 -6.33
N GLY A 114 23.25 7.56 -6.68
CA GLY A 114 24.14 6.89 -5.74
C GLY A 114 23.42 5.99 -4.74
N PHE A 115 22.33 5.35 -5.12
CA PHE A 115 21.61 4.43 -4.24
C PHE A 115 22.42 3.17 -3.93
N SER A 116 22.29 2.68 -2.71
CA SER A 116 23.02 1.53 -2.18
C SER A 116 22.31 0.20 -2.46
N PHE A 117 21.84 0.01 -3.71
CA PHE A 117 21.18 -1.23 -4.12
C PHE A 117 22.18 -2.37 -4.34
N SER A 118 21.76 -3.60 -4.02
CA SER A 118 22.46 -4.81 -4.40
C SER A 118 22.27 -5.09 -5.90
N LYS A 119 23.34 -5.07 -6.67
CA LYS A 119 23.32 -5.38 -8.12
C LYS A 119 23.23 -6.88 -8.40
N GLU A 120 23.76 -7.72 -7.53
CA GLU A 120 23.67 -9.18 -7.68
C GLU A 120 22.24 -9.72 -7.51
N ARG A 121 21.35 -8.94 -6.89
CA ARG A 121 19.95 -9.30 -6.68
C ARG A 121 19.01 -8.71 -7.73
N GLU A 122 19.51 -7.90 -8.66
CA GLU A 122 18.71 -7.24 -9.69
C GLU A 122 18.22 -8.23 -10.75
N PHE A 123 16.91 -8.15 -11.08
CA PHE A 123 16.26 -8.89 -12.16
C PHE A 123 15.07 -8.12 -12.73
N ALA A 124 14.62 -8.53 -13.91
CA ALA A 124 13.33 -8.12 -14.47
C ALA A 124 12.33 -9.27 -14.32
N THR A 125 11.08 -8.99 -13.99
CA THR A 125 10.04 -10.03 -13.85
C THR A 125 9.75 -10.74 -15.18
N SER A 126 10.12 -10.12 -16.32
CA SER A 126 10.07 -10.73 -17.67
C SER A 126 11.27 -11.61 -18.02
N ASP A 127 12.25 -11.77 -17.13
CA ASP A 127 13.37 -12.67 -17.38
C ASP A 127 12.90 -14.12 -17.40
N ALA A 128 13.47 -14.93 -18.31
CA ALA A 128 13.06 -16.31 -18.50
C ALA A 128 13.10 -17.16 -17.23
N ILE A 129 14.11 -16.92 -16.38
CA ILE A 129 14.26 -17.65 -15.12
C ILE A 129 13.19 -17.27 -14.10
N TYR A 130 12.74 -16.02 -14.08
CA TYR A 130 11.64 -15.57 -13.23
C TYR A 130 10.31 -16.19 -13.70
N THR A 131 10.03 -16.10 -15.01
CA THR A 131 8.88 -16.72 -15.67
C THR A 131 8.79 -18.23 -15.38
N LYS A 132 9.93 -18.97 -15.39
CA LYS A 132 9.98 -20.41 -15.08
C LYS A 132 9.37 -20.73 -13.72
N TYR A 133 9.79 -20.03 -12.68
CA TYR A 133 9.33 -20.32 -11.33
C TYR A 133 7.90 -19.83 -11.07
N GLU A 134 7.50 -18.72 -11.67
CA GLU A 134 6.13 -18.27 -11.60
C GLU A 134 5.15 -19.28 -12.22
N GLN A 135 5.52 -19.84 -13.37
CA GLN A 135 4.76 -20.92 -14.01
C GLN A 135 4.77 -22.19 -13.17
N GLU A 136 5.86 -22.51 -12.49
CA GLU A 136 5.92 -23.64 -11.55
C GLU A 136 4.94 -23.44 -10.39
N PHE A 137 4.92 -22.25 -9.77
CA PHE A 137 3.96 -21.92 -8.71
C PHE A 137 2.51 -22.01 -9.20
N PHE A 138 2.24 -21.50 -10.41
CA PHE A 138 0.92 -21.66 -11.02
C PHE A 138 0.51 -23.13 -11.11
N LEU A 139 1.38 -24.01 -11.63
CA LEU A 139 1.08 -25.44 -11.77
C LEU A 139 0.89 -26.14 -10.43
N LYS A 140 1.66 -25.79 -9.40
CA LYS A 140 1.50 -26.32 -8.04
C LYS A 140 0.17 -25.87 -7.41
N MET A 141 -0.22 -24.61 -7.60
CA MET A 141 -1.51 -24.08 -7.15
C MET A 141 -2.68 -24.74 -7.93
N TRP A 142 -2.49 -25.00 -9.23
CA TRP A 142 -3.46 -25.75 -10.04
C TRP A 142 -3.67 -27.16 -9.51
N ASP A 143 -2.61 -27.89 -9.22
CA ASP A 143 -2.67 -29.25 -8.66
C ASP A 143 -3.36 -29.29 -7.29
N LYS A 144 -3.16 -28.27 -6.48
CA LYS A 144 -3.86 -28.10 -5.18
C LYS A 144 -5.32 -27.64 -5.31
N GLY A 145 -5.79 -27.33 -6.52
CA GLY A 145 -7.14 -26.81 -6.75
C GLY A 145 -7.35 -25.37 -6.25
N LEU A 146 -6.26 -24.65 -5.96
CA LEU A 146 -6.31 -23.20 -5.68
C LEU A 146 -6.56 -22.39 -6.93
N ILE A 147 -6.18 -22.89 -8.10
CA ILE A 147 -6.53 -22.31 -9.40
C ILE A 147 -7.61 -23.15 -10.06
N TYR A 148 -8.63 -22.48 -10.59
CA TYR A 148 -9.71 -23.12 -11.35
C TYR A 148 -10.13 -22.26 -12.56
N ARG A 149 -10.80 -22.87 -13.53
CA ARG A 149 -11.29 -22.20 -14.74
C ARG A 149 -12.81 -22.17 -14.74
N LYS A 150 -13.39 -21.01 -14.97
CA LYS A 150 -14.84 -20.79 -14.99
C LYS A 150 -15.24 -19.83 -16.10
N LYS A 151 -16.38 -20.06 -16.74
CA LYS A 151 -17.04 -19.12 -17.63
C LYS A 151 -17.88 -18.15 -16.81
N ALA A 152 -17.68 -16.86 -16.97
CA ALA A 152 -18.36 -15.81 -16.21
C ALA A 152 -18.48 -14.52 -17.01
N PHE A 153 -19.36 -13.64 -16.57
CA PHE A 153 -19.37 -12.25 -17.00
C PHE A 153 -18.23 -11.51 -16.32
N LEU A 154 -17.32 -10.95 -17.11
CA LEU A 154 -16.08 -10.33 -16.66
C LEU A 154 -16.05 -8.86 -17.01
N ASN A 155 -15.37 -8.09 -16.17
CA ASN A 155 -15.07 -6.70 -16.43
C ASN A 155 -14.12 -6.60 -17.64
N TRP A 156 -14.61 -6.13 -18.75
CA TRP A 156 -13.86 -5.97 -20.00
C TRP A 156 -13.60 -4.50 -20.28
N CYS A 157 -12.34 -4.15 -20.51
CA CYS A 157 -11.97 -2.83 -21.03
C CYS A 157 -11.98 -2.85 -22.56
N PRO A 158 -12.90 -2.11 -23.22
CA PRO A 158 -12.94 -2.10 -24.69
C PRO A 158 -11.71 -1.45 -25.33
N GLN A 159 -11.13 -0.43 -24.68
CA GLN A 159 -9.94 0.29 -25.15
C GLN A 159 -8.68 -0.58 -25.02
N ASP A 160 -8.46 -1.17 -23.86
CA ASP A 160 -7.29 -2.01 -23.60
C ASP A 160 -7.48 -3.44 -24.11
N LYS A 161 -8.69 -3.81 -24.56
CA LYS A 161 -9.05 -5.14 -25.10
C LYS A 161 -8.65 -6.30 -24.17
N THR A 162 -8.89 -6.15 -22.87
CA THR A 162 -8.53 -7.15 -21.86
C THR A 162 -9.55 -7.19 -20.72
N VAL A 163 -9.55 -8.31 -19.99
CA VAL A 163 -10.28 -8.47 -18.75
C VAL A 163 -9.54 -7.75 -17.62
N LEU A 164 -10.32 -7.17 -16.70
CA LEU A 164 -9.85 -6.51 -15.49
C LEU A 164 -10.30 -7.28 -14.26
N ALA A 165 -9.43 -7.41 -13.26
CA ALA A 165 -9.85 -7.83 -11.92
C ALA A 165 -10.78 -6.78 -11.30
N ASN A 166 -11.58 -7.16 -10.30
CA ASN A 166 -12.52 -6.23 -9.66
C ASN A 166 -11.80 -5.00 -9.09
N GLU A 167 -10.61 -5.20 -8.53
CA GLU A 167 -9.75 -4.19 -7.95
C GLU A 167 -9.22 -3.18 -8.98
N GLN A 168 -9.23 -3.58 -10.24
CA GLN A 168 -8.78 -2.76 -11.38
C GLN A 168 -9.92 -1.94 -12.03
N VAL A 169 -11.11 -2.00 -11.44
CA VAL A 169 -12.26 -1.20 -11.86
C VAL A 169 -12.53 -0.13 -10.81
N ILE A 170 -12.24 1.12 -11.15
CA ILE A 170 -12.44 2.28 -10.28
C ILE A 170 -13.58 3.10 -10.84
N ASP A 171 -14.64 3.26 -10.08
CA ASP A 171 -15.79 4.08 -10.46
C ASP A 171 -16.47 3.63 -11.79
N GLY A 172 -16.46 2.30 -12.05
CA GLY A 172 -17.00 1.72 -13.29
C GLY A 172 -16.07 1.89 -14.50
N LYS A 173 -14.86 2.40 -14.30
CA LYS A 173 -13.86 2.65 -15.33
C LYS A 173 -12.62 1.82 -15.14
N CYS A 174 -11.89 1.59 -16.22
CA CYS A 174 -10.58 0.99 -16.21
C CYS A 174 -9.60 1.87 -15.41
N TRP A 175 -8.97 1.32 -14.41
CA TRP A 175 -7.98 2.01 -13.55
C TRP A 175 -6.82 2.67 -14.32
N ARG A 176 -6.66 2.26 -15.58
CA ARG A 176 -5.52 2.66 -16.41
C ARG A 176 -5.86 3.68 -17.49
N CYS A 177 -6.93 3.45 -18.24
CA CYS A 177 -7.29 4.29 -19.40
C CYS A 177 -8.58 5.09 -19.22
N ASP A 178 -9.21 5.03 -18.04
CA ASP A 178 -10.46 5.70 -17.68
C ASP A 178 -11.66 5.38 -18.62
N THR A 179 -11.53 4.36 -19.48
CA THR A 179 -12.62 3.91 -20.35
C THR A 179 -13.67 3.15 -19.54
N GLU A 180 -14.94 3.36 -19.85
CA GLU A 180 -16.06 2.62 -19.23
C GLU A 180 -15.90 1.12 -19.46
N VAL A 181 -16.00 0.35 -18.38
CA VAL A 181 -15.87 -1.10 -18.38
C VAL A 181 -17.23 -1.72 -18.76
N VAL A 182 -17.22 -2.70 -19.66
CA VAL A 182 -18.39 -3.48 -20.04
C VAL A 182 -18.32 -4.90 -19.53
N GLN A 183 -19.47 -5.57 -19.39
CA GLN A 183 -19.51 -6.98 -19.03
C GLN A 183 -19.40 -7.86 -20.28
N LYS A 184 -18.47 -8.84 -20.27
CA LYS A 184 -18.28 -9.79 -21.36
C LYS A 184 -18.19 -11.23 -20.84
N GLU A 185 -18.96 -12.12 -21.41
CA GLU A 185 -18.94 -13.53 -21.01
C GLU A 185 -17.74 -14.25 -21.63
N MET A 186 -16.81 -14.71 -20.77
CA MET A 186 -15.57 -15.35 -21.17
C MET A 186 -15.14 -16.41 -20.15
N PHE A 187 -14.27 -17.36 -20.58
CA PHE A 187 -13.54 -18.19 -19.62
C PHE A 187 -12.43 -17.39 -18.94
N GLN A 188 -12.24 -17.64 -17.66
CA GLN A 188 -11.23 -17.01 -16.82
C GLN A 188 -10.62 -18.03 -15.89
N TYR A 189 -9.33 -17.90 -15.60
CA TYR A 189 -8.67 -18.61 -14.50
C TYR A 189 -8.73 -17.73 -13.25
N TYR A 190 -9.06 -18.37 -12.14
CA TYR A 190 -9.22 -17.72 -10.84
C TYR A 190 -8.29 -18.35 -9.81
N LEU A 191 -7.69 -17.51 -8.96
CA LEU A 191 -7.06 -17.90 -7.70
C LEU A 191 -8.05 -17.75 -6.54
N LYS A 192 -8.19 -18.81 -5.73
CA LYS A 192 -9.10 -18.86 -4.58
C LYS A 192 -8.57 -18.06 -3.37
N ILE A 193 -8.46 -16.75 -3.53
CA ILE A 193 -8.09 -15.86 -2.42
C ILE A 193 -9.15 -15.89 -1.31
N THR A 194 -10.39 -16.22 -1.64
CA THR A 194 -11.49 -16.30 -0.66
C THR A 194 -11.30 -17.42 0.35
N ASP A 195 -10.60 -18.52 0.00
CA ASP A 195 -10.28 -19.60 0.93
C ASP A 195 -9.36 -19.12 2.07
N TYR A 196 -8.64 -18.00 1.87
CA TYR A 196 -7.75 -17.37 2.85
C TYR A 196 -8.34 -16.11 3.50
N ALA A 197 -9.61 -15.78 3.23
CA ALA A 197 -10.20 -14.52 3.66
C ALA A 197 -10.17 -14.32 5.19
N ASP A 198 -10.46 -15.38 5.96
CA ASP A 198 -10.41 -15.35 7.43
C ASP A 198 -8.98 -15.13 7.94
N GLU A 199 -8.02 -15.88 7.41
CA GLU A 199 -6.62 -15.76 7.82
C GLU A 199 -6.05 -14.38 7.44
N LEU A 200 -6.34 -13.90 6.23
CA LEU A 200 -5.97 -12.55 5.79
C LEU A 200 -6.55 -11.47 6.72
N LEU A 201 -7.78 -11.67 7.22
CA LEU A 201 -8.42 -10.72 8.12
C LEU A 201 -7.85 -10.78 9.55
N GLN A 202 -7.61 -11.98 10.08
CA GLN A 202 -7.08 -12.20 11.43
C GLN A 202 -5.68 -11.63 11.56
N ASP A 203 -4.81 -11.90 10.60
CA ASP A 203 -3.42 -11.46 10.63
C ASP A 203 -3.23 -9.94 10.53
N LEU A 204 -4.25 -9.18 10.07
CA LEU A 204 -4.23 -7.71 10.14
C LEU A 204 -4.01 -7.17 11.56
N THR A 205 -4.32 -7.95 12.59
CA THR A 205 -4.14 -7.54 14.00
C THR A 205 -2.69 -7.57 14.45
N HIS A 206 -1.82 -8.27 13.72
CA HIS A 206 -0.41 -8.47 14.05
C HIS A 206 0.55 -7.64 13.18
N LEU A 207 0.03 -6.94 12.16
CA LEU A 207 0.84 -6.13 11.25
C LEU A 207 1.12 -4.74 11.83
N ASP A 208 2.40 -4.33 11.84
CA ASP A 208 2.80 -2.94 12.17
C ASP A 208 2.66 -2.04 10.92
N TRP A 209 1.44 -1.94 10.43
CA TRP A 209 1.08 -1.13 9.26
C TRP A 209 0.22 0.05 9.66
N GLY A 210 0.19 1.09 8.81
CA GLY A 210 -0.66 2.26 9.04
C GLY A 210 -2.16 1.90 9.10
N ASN A 211 -2.88 2.45 10.07
CA ASN A 211 -4.31 2.18 10.29
C ASN A 211 -5.17 2.35 9.04
N GLN A 212 -4.80 3.28 8.15
CA GLN A 212 -5.53 3.51 6.90
C GLN A 212 -5.48 2.28 6.00
N VAL A 213 -4.30 1.68 5.80
CA VAL A 213 -4.13 0.46 4.98
C VAL A 213 -4.87 -0.73 5.61
N LEU A 214 -4.73 -0.92 6.94
CA LEU A 214 -5.42 -1.99 7.66
C LEU A 214 -6.95 -1.87 7.52
N THR A 215 -7.48 -0.65 7.59
CA THR A 215 -8.91 -0.38 7.41
C THR A 215 -9.36 -0.63 5.98
N MET A 216 -8.56 -0.19 4.98
CA MET A 216 -8.86 -0.45 3.57
C MET A 216 -8.93 -1.95 3.28
N GLN A 217 -7.97 -2.75 3.75
CA GLN A 217 -7.99 -4.21 3.57
C GLN A 217 -9.15 -4.88 4.31
N ARG A 218 -9.42 -4.49 5.55
CA ARG A 218 -10.56 -5.01 6.32
C ARG A 218 -11.89 -4.76 5.61
N ASN A 219 -12.09 -3.55 5.11
CA ASN A 219 -13.30 -3.18 4.38
C ASN A 219 -13.42 -3.89 3.03
N TRP A 220 -12.28 -4.15 2.37
CA TRP A 220 -12.24 -4.86 1.09
C TRP A 220 -12.55 -6.35 1.27
N ILE A 221 -11.95 -7.01 2.25
CA ILE A 221 -12.28 -8.39 2.62
C ILE A 221 -13.75 -8.47 3.03
N GLY A 222 -14.21 -7.53 3.82
CA GLY A 222 -15.62 -7.27 4.08
C GLY A 222 -16.35 -8.47 4.65
N LYS A 223 -15.81 -9.08 5.72
CA LYS A 223 -16.46 -10.18 6.43
C LYS A 223 -17.78 -9.73 7.03
N SER A 224 -18.83 -10.46 6.75
CA SER A 224 -20.15 -10.28 7.34
C SER A 224 -20.73 -11.61 7.79
N SER A 225 -21.20 -11.69 9.02
CA SER A 225 -21.88 -12.86 9.56
C SER A 225 -23.36 -12.52 9.73
N GLY A 226 -24.23 -13.47 9.38
CA GLY A 226 -25.66 -13.24 9.43
C GLY A 226 -26.46 -14.53 9.30
N LEU A 227 -27.74 -14.38 9.02
CA LEU A 227 -28.70 -15.45 8.85
C LEU A 227 -29.02 -15.68 7.37
N GLU A 228 -28.84 -16.90 6.90
CA GLU A 228 -29.37 -17.35 5.62
C GLU A 228 -30.63 -18.17 5.90
N PHE A 229 -31.72 -17.84 5.20
CA PHE A 229 -32.98 -18.55 5.29
C PHE A 229 -33.78 -18.40 4.02
N SER A 230 -34.90 -19.14 3.88
CA SER A 230 -35.75 -19.08 2.69
C SER A 230 -37.17 -18.62 3.02
N PHE A 231 -37.70 -17.76 2.15
CA PHE A 231 -39.13 -17.50 2.08
C PHE A 231 -39.79 -18.54 1.14
N LYS A 232 -40.81 -19.28 1.54
CA LYS A 232 -41.58 -20.11 0.63
C LYS A 232 -42.37 -19.24 -0.33
N LEU A 233 -42.39 -19.58 -1.61
CA LEU A 233 -43.29 -18.94 -2.55
C LEU A 233 -44.72 -19.39 -2.31
N GLU A 234 -45.69 -18.49 -2.47
CA GLU A 234 -47.13 -18.84 -2.37
C GLU A 234 -47.53 -19.90 -3.38
N GLN A 235 -46.94 -19.84 -4.58
CA GLN A 235 -47.12 -20.83 -5.66
C GLN A 235 -45.75 -21.23 -6.20
N VAL A 236 -45.58 -22.51 -6.51
CA VAL A 236 -44.39 -23.04 -7.15
C VAL A 236 -44.33 -22.53 -8.61
N ILE A 237 -43.20 -22.01 -9.02
CA ILE A 237 -42.99 -21.44 -10.37
C ILE A 237 -41.82 -22.17 -11.05
N GLY A 238 -42.14 -23.07 -11.97
CA GLY A 238 -41.11 -23.99 -12.52
C GLY A 238 -40.44 -24.78 -11.41
N ASP A 239 -39.13 -24.69 -11.30
CA ASP A 239 -38.34 -25.37 -10.25
C ASP A 239 -38.20 -24.50 -8.97
N PHE A 240 -38.80 -23.31 -8.92
CA PHE A 240 -38.67 -22.39 -7.78
C PHE A 240 -39.87 -22.60 -6.81
N SER A 241 -39.58 -23.11 -5.64
CA SER A 241 -40.53 -23.26 -4.52
C SER A 241 -40.28 -22.32 -3.37
N GLU A 242 -39.08 -21.72 -3.33
CA GLU A 242 -38.62 -20.82 -2.28
C GLU A 242 -37.63 -19.79 -2.77
N LEU A 243 -37.46 -18.74 -1.99
CA LEU A 243 -36.54 -17.62 -2.24
C LEU A 243 -35.54 -17.52 -1.10
N SER A 244 -34.32 -17.96 -1.34
CA SER A 244 -33.24 -17.85 -0.34
C SER A 244 -32.75 -16.40 -0.20
N VAL A 245 -32.59 -15.95 1.03
CA VAL A 245 -32.10 -14.62 1.38
C VAL A 245 -31.02 -14.68 2.45
N PHE A 246 -30.13 -13.68 2.44
CA PHE A 246 -29.14 -13.47 3.49
C PHE A 246 -29.35 -12.10 4.13
N THR A 247 -29.28 -12.05 5.46
CA THR A 247 -29.32 -10.78 6.21
C THR A 247 -28.28 -10.72 7.32
N THR A 248 -27.66 -9.55 7.48
CA THR A 248 -26.83 -9.21 8.64
C THR A 248 -27.65 -8.62 9.79
N ARG A 249 -28.97 -8.39 9.55
CA ARG A 249 -29.92 -7.80 10.47
C ARG A 249 -31.09 -8.74 10.76
N PRO A 250 -30.85 -9.96 11.29
CA PRO A 250 -31.94 -10.88 11.65
C PRO A 250 -32.89 -10.29 12.70
N ASP A 251 -32.42 -9.37 13.53
CA ASP A 251 -33.19 -8.58 14.50
C ASP A 251 -34.40 -7.85 13.87
N THR A 252 -34.33 -7.54 12.56
CA THR A 252 -35.41 -6.80 11.90
C THR A 252 -36.41 -7.68 11.12
N ILE A 253 -36.31 -9.00 11.23
CA ILE A 253 -37.10 -9.94 10.40
C ILE A 253 -38.62 -9.74 10.52
N TYR A 254 -39.13 -9.37 11.67
CA TYR A 254 -40.55 -9.09 11.86
C TYR A 254 -41.04 -7.79 11.17
N GLY A 255 -40.10 -6.95 10.75
CA GLY A 255 -40.36 -5.70 10.02
C GLY A 255 -40.33 -5.86 8.50
N VAL A 256 -40.18 -7.10 8.00
CA VAL A 256 -40.15 -7.39 6.55
C VAL A 256 -41.54 -7.16 5.98
N THR A 257 -41.67 -6.31 4.98
CA THR A 257 -42.97 -6.00 4.32
C THR A 257 -43.01 -6.34 2.85
N TYR A 258 -41.84 -6.55 2.20
CA TYR A 258 -41.73 -7.03 0.83
C TYR A 258 -40.35 -7.71 0.61
N CYS A 259 -40.20 -8.40 -0.51
CA CYS A 259 -38.94 -8.96 -0.97
C CYS A 259 -38.51 -8.29 -2.28
N ALA A 260 -37.21 -8.16 -2.50
CA ALA A 260 -36.68 -7.63 -3.76
C ALA A 260 -35.62 -8.53 -4.38
N LEU A 261 -35.67 -8.67 -5.70
CA LEU A 261 -34.76 -9.46 -6.52
C LEU A 261 -33.89 -8.60 -7.40
N SER A 262 -32.70 -9.08 -7.65
CA SER A 262 -31.86 -8.59 -8.74
C SER A 262 -32.54 -8.81 -10.09
N PRO A 263 -32.43 -7.89 -11.05
CA PRO A 263 -32.92 -8.09 -12.42
C PRO A 263 -32.31 -9.34 -13.10
N GLU A 264 -31.15 -9.77 -12.66
CA GLU A 264 -30.41 -10.94 -13.19
C GLU A 264 -30.75 -12.25 -12.43
N HIS A 265 -31.64 -12.20 -11.44
CA HIS A 265 -31.99 -13.39 -10.62
C HIS A 265 -32.56 -14.53 -11.48
N PRO A 266 -32.21 -15.82 -11.20
CA PRO A 266 -32.69 -16.97 -12.01
C PRO A 266 -34.20 -17.05 -12.14
N LEU A 267 -34.96 -16.75 -11.08
CA LEU A 267 -36.42 -16.67 -11.14
C LEU A 267 -36.92 -15.63 -12.13
N VAL A 268 -36.30 -14.43 -12.13
CA VAL A 268 -36.66 -13.35 -13.08
C VAL A 268 -36.40 -13.78 -14.52
N ARG A 269 -35.25 -14.42 -14.76
CA ARG A 269 -34.91 -14.97 -16.08
C ARG A 269 -35.91 -16.02 -16.51
N HIS A 270 -36.26 -16.97 -15.63
CA HIS A 270 -37.25 -17.99 -15.90
C HIS A 270 -38.60 -17.38 -16.31
N LEU A 271 -39.05 -16.36 -15.58
CA LEU A 271 -40.32 -15.68 -15.89
C LEU A 271 -40.30 -14.99 -17.25
N ILE A 272 -39.18 -14.37 -17.64
CA ILE A 272 -39.01 -13.72 -18.94
C ILE A 272 -38.96 -14.75 -20.07
N ASP A 273 -38.13 -15.79 -19.92
CA ASP A 273 -37.89 -16.82 -20.96
C ASP A 273 -39.14 -17.66 -21.26
N ASN A 274 -40.01 -17.85 -20.28
CA ASN A 274 -41.27 -18.59 -20.43
C ASN A 274 -42.49 -17.68 -20.69
N ASN A 275 -42.27 -16.38 -20.93
CA ASN A 275 -43.35 -15.39 -21.20
C ASN A 275 -44.42 -15.31 -20.10
N LEU A 276 -44.00 -15.46 -18.84
CA LEU A 276 -44.89 -15.43 -17.64
C LEU A 276 -45.09 -14.00 -17.09
N LEU A 277 -44.48 -12.99 -17.73
CA LEU A 277 -44.58 -11.57 -17.37
C LEU A 277 -45.16 -10.77 -18.54
N GLU A 278 -45.90 -9.71 -18.22
CA GLU A 278 -46.36 -8.73 -19.20
C GLU A 278 -45.20 -8.07 -19.95
N SER A 279 -45.38 -7.82 -21.24
CA SER A 279 -44.36 -7.20 -22.11
C SER A 279 -43.87 -5.87 -21.57
N SER A 280 -44.71 -5.08 -20.90
CA SER A 280 -44.34 -3.84 -20.22
C SER A 280 -43.33 -4.05 -19.11
N LYS A 281 -43.53 -5.03 -18.23
CA LYS A 281 -42.63 -5.41 -17.13
C LYS A 281 -41.30 -5.95 -17.65
N VAL A 282 -41.35 -6.81 -18.68
CA VAL A 282 -40.11 -7.32 -19.33
C VAL A 282 -39.28 -6.17 -19.90
N LYS A 283 -39.88 -5.20 -20.57
CA LYS A 283 -39.19 -4.02 -21.12
C LYS A 283 -38.56 -3.19 -20.01
N ALA A 284 -39.26 -2.96 -18.89
CA ALA A 284 -38.76 -2.21 -17.75
C ALA A 284 -37.58 -2.94 -17.02
N ILE A 285 -37.68 -4.26 -16.84
CA ILE A 285 -36.59 -5.08 -16.25
C ILE A 285 -35.34 -5.04 -17.13
N LYS A 286 -35.48 -5.20 -18.45
CA LYS A 286 -34.36 -5.10 -19.40
C LYS A 286 -33.70 -3.72 -19.40
N ALA A 287 -34.45 -2.64 -19.17
CA ALA A 287 -33.91 -1.29 -19.05
C ALA A 287 -33.02 -1.17 -17.79
N ILE A 288 -33.39 -1.79 -16.68
CA ILE A 288 -32.56 -1.86 -15.48
C ILE A 288 -31.30 -2.71 -15.75
N GLN A 289 -31.42 -3.88 -16.38
CA GLN A 289 -30.28 -4.74 -16.72
C GLN A 289 -29.21 -4.04 -17.56
N ASN A 290 -29.65 -3.19 -18.49
CA ASN A 290 -28.75 -2.43 -19.36
C ASN A 290 -28.03 -1.24 -18.66
N THR A 291 -28.38 -0.95 -17.41
CA THR A 291 -27.70 0.07 -16.58
C THR A 291 -26.62 -0.62 -15.75
N ASN A 292 -25.41 -0.05 -15.69
CA ASN A 292 -24.35 -0.64 -14.89
C ASN A 292 -24.71 -0.64 -13.38
N ALA A 293 -24.16 -1.59 -12.62
CA ALA A 293 -24.52 -1.84 -11.22
C ALA A 293 -24.34 -0.60 -10.32
N ARG A 294 -23.32 0.21 -10.58
CA ARG A 294 -23.02 1.41 -9.79
C ARG A 294 -24.05 2.53 -10.04
N ASP A 295 -24.36 2.77 -11.29
CA ASP A 295 -25.36 3.79 -11.66
C ASP A 295 -26.74 3.40 -11.13
N ARG A 296 -27.05 2.09 -11.07
CA ARG A 296 -28.27 1.59 -10.42
C ARG A 296 -28.33 2.00 -8.94
N LEU A 297 -27.23 1.89 -8.20
CA LEU A 297 -27.18 2.21 -6.78
C LEU A 297 -27.29 3.70 -6.48
N SER A 298 -26.77 4.55 -7.38
CA SER A 298 -26.77 6.02 -7.21
C SER A 298 -28.06 6.72 -7.68
N ARG A 299 -28.89 6.03 -8.48
CA ARG A 299 -30.15 6.56 -8.99
C ARG A 299 -31.29 6.42 -8.00
N GLU A 300 -32.38 7.11 -8.29
CA GLU A 300 -33.68 6.92 -7.62
C GLU A 300 -34.06 5.44 -7.56
N LYS A 301 -34.58 5.00 -6.40
CA LYS A 301 -34.98 3.60 -6.21
C LYS A 301 -36.22 3.29 -7.03
N ILE A 302 -36.07 2.34 -7.96
CA ILE A 302 -37.16 1.89 -8.83
C ILE A 302 -37.30 0.36 -8.77
N GLY A 303 -38.52 -0.11 -8.88
CA GLY A 303 -38.81 -1.54 -8.92
C GLY A 303 -40.04 -1.85 -9.76
N ILE A 304 -40.15 -3.11 -10.13
CA ILE A 304 -41.26 -3.68 -10.89
C ILE A 304 -41.83 -4.84 -10.06
N SER A 305 -43.10 -4.74 -9.70
CA SER A 305 -43.82 -5.85 -9.08
C SER A 305 -43.90 -7.04 -10.06
N LEU A 306 -43.63 -8.24 -9.54
CA LEU A 306 -43.76 -9.46 -10.31
C LEU A 306 -45.17 -10.08 -10.19
N ASP A 307 -46.04 -9.54 -9.33
CA ASP A 307 -47.34 -10.09 -8.95
C ASP A 307 -47.24 -11.50 -8.35
N ILE A 308 -46.10 -11.76 -7.72
CA ILE A 308 -45.77 -13.02 -7.06
C ILE A 308 -45.54 -12.72 -5.57
N TYR A 309 -45.91 -13.65 -4.71
CA TYR A 309 -45.84 -13.48 -3.28
C TYR A 309 -44.94 -14.54 -2.63
N ALA A 310 -44.20 -14.14 -1.61
CA ALA A 310 -43.49 -15.00 -0.67
C ALA A 310 -44.26 -15.07 0.66
N ILE A 311 -44.08 -16.13 1.43
CA ILE A 311 -44.68 -16.31 2.75
C ILE A 311 -43.62 -16.06 3.83
N HIS A 312 -43.89 -15.14 4.72
CA HIS A 312 -43.01 -14.82 5.85
C HIS A 312 -42.92 -16.03 6.81
N PRO A 313 -41.70 -16.54 7.13
CA PRO A 313 -41.55 -17.80 7.86
C PRO A 313 -42.12 -17.80 9.29
N LEU A 314 -42.15 -16.64 9.96
CA LEU A 314 -42.62 -16.49 11.34
C LEU A 314 -44.05 -15.97 11.44
N THR A 315 -44.42 -14.98 10.64
CA THR A 315 -45.74 -14.33 10.74
C THR A 315 -46.80 -14.91 9.79
N GLN A 316 -46.39 -15.72 8.81
CA GLN A 316 -47.21 -16.30 7.73
C GLN A 316 -47.88 -15.25 6.84
N GLN A 317 -47.45 -14.00 6.89
CA GLN A 317 -47.91 -12.90 6.04
C GLN A 317 -47.41 -13.10 4.60
N LYS A 318 -48.20 -12.64 3.63
CA LYS A 318 -47.82 -12.55 2.21
C LYS A 318 -46.98 -11.32 1.99
N LEU A 319 -45.84 -11.51 1.36
CA LEU A 319 -44.87 -10.49 1.00
C LEU A 319 -44.78 -10.37 -0.52
N GLU A 320 -45.03 -9.20 -1.08
CA GLU A 320 -44.93 -8.97 -2.50
C GLU A 320 -43.47 -9.00 -2.95
N ILE A 321 -43.21 -9.58 -4.14
CA ILE A 321 -41.86 -9.67 -4.71
C ILE A 321 -41.68 -8.67 -5.83
N PHE A 322 -40.64 -7.84 -5.71
CA PHE A 322 -40.26 -6.83 -6.71
C PHE A 322 -38.92 -7.21 -7.36
N VAL A 323 -38.71 -6.84 -8.61
CA VAL A 323 -37.40 -6.63 -9.19
C VAL A 323 -36.99 -5.20 -8.89
N ALA A 324 -35.83 -4.98 -8.26
CA ALA A 324 -35.39 -3.66 -7.86
C ALA A 324 -33.98 -3.32 -8.36
N ASN A 325 -33.78 -2.06 -8.76
CA ASN A 325 -32.52 -1.60 -9.33
C ASN A 325 -31.34 -1.59 -8.33
N PHE A 326 -31.60 -1.62 -7.05
CA PHE A 326 -30.58 -1.59 -5.98
C PHE A 326 -30.20 -2.99 -5.45
N VAL A 327 -30.79 -4.06 -5.98
CA VAL A 327 -30.41 -5.44 -5.65
C VAL A 327 -29.40 -5.94 -6.68
N LEU A 328 -28.26 -6.42 -6.21
CA LEU A 328 -27.18 -6.94 -7.04
C LEU A 328 -27.11 -8.45 -6.94
N MET A 329 -26.88 -9.14 -8.07
CA MET A 329 -26.72 -10.59 -8.10
C MET A 329 -25.45 -11.09 -7.39
N ASP A 330 -24.43 -10.22 -7.33
CA ASP A 330 -23.12 -10.56 -6.79
C ASP A 330 -23.03 -10.51 -5.25
N TYR A 331 -24.12 -10.16 -4.56
CA TYR A 331 -24.17 -10.14 -3.09
C TYR A 331 -25.26 -11.07 -2.56
N GLY A 332 -24.87 -12.09 -1.85
CA GLY A 332 -25.80 -13.12 -1.35
C GLY A 332 -26.41 -13.97 -2.47
N SER A 333 -27.72 -14.19 -2.41
CA SER A 333 -28.50 -14.99 -3.38
C SER A 333 -29.06 -14.16 -4.55
N GLY A 334 -28.82 -12.84 -4.59
CA GLY A 334 -29.51 -11.94 -5.51
C GLY A 334 -30.96 -11.64 -5.11
N ALA A 335 -31.36 -12.04 -3.89
CA ALA A 335 -32.64 -11.75 -3.28
C ALA A 335 -32.43 -11.16 -1.88
N ILE A 336 -33.24 -10.21 -1.48
CA ILE A 336 -33.18 -9.58 -0.17
C ILE A 336 -34.55 -9.50 0.49
N MET A 337 -34.57 -9.61 1.81
CA MET A 337 -35.68 -9.17 2.63
C MET A 337 -35.63 -7.65 2.78
N CYS A 338 -36.75 -6.97 2.67
CA CYS A 338 -36.80 -5.52 2.76
C CYS A 338 -37.53 -5.06 4.01
N VAL A 339 -36.86 -4.17 4.78
CA VAL A 339 -37.33 -3.68 6.09
C VAL A 339 -37.39 -2.16 6.08
N PRO A 340 -38.47 -1.56 5.57
CA PRO A 340 -38.56 -0.10 5.42
C PRO A 340 -38.38 0.70 6.69
N ALA A 341 -38.75 0.17 7.85
CA ALA A 341 -38.59 0.90 9.11
C ALA A 341 -37.13 1.06 9.54
N HIS A 342 -36.22 0.17 9.11
CA HIS A 342 -34.85 0.07 9.66
C HIS A 342 -33.75 0.00 8.58
N ASP A 343 -34.09 0.29 7.31
CA ASP A 343 -33.16 0.49 6.19
C ASP A 343 -33.62 1.70 5.36
N GLU A 344 -32.76 2.69 5.22
CA GLU A 344 -33.09 3.96 4.56
C GLU A 344 -33.47 3.75 3.08
N ARG A 345 -32.76 2.85 2.39
CA ARG A 345 -33.02 2.48 1.00
C ARG A 345 -34.40 1.83 0.84
N ASP A 346 -34.74 0.90 1.73
CA ASP A 346 -36.02 0.19 1.74
C ASP A 346 -37.17 1.14 2.11
N PHE A 347 -36.88 2.13 2.96
CA PHE A 347 -37.84 3.17 3.36
C PHE A 347 -38.22 4.10 2.20
N GLU A 348 -37.22 4.58 1.43
CA GLU A 348 -37.46 5.40 0.24
C GLU A 348 -38.31 4.63 -0.78
N PHE A 349 -38.00 3.35 -0.99
CA PHE A 349 -38.72 2.49 -1.89
C PHE A 349 -40.17 2.27 -1.43
N ALA A 350 -40.37 1.91 -0.16
CA ALA A 350 -41.69 1.67 0.40
C ALA A 350 -42.60 2.90 0.34
N LYS A 351 -42.06 4.08 0.59
CA LYS A 351 -42.81 5.35 0.43
C LYS A 351 -43.25 5.57 -1.02
N LYS A 352 -42.36 5.31 -1.98
CA LYS A 352 -42.65 5.49 -3.39
C LYS A 352 -43.74 4.56 -3.90
N TYR A 353 -43.75 3.32 -3.44
CA TYR A 353 -44.69 2.28 -3.87
C TYR A 353 -45.83 2.08 -2.90
N ASN A 354 -45.98 2.95 -1.88
CA ASN A 354 -47.04 2.92 -0.86
C ASN A 354 -47.13 1.57 -0.12
N LEU A 355 -45.98 0.97 0.21
CA LEU A 355 -45.87 -0.28 0.95
C LEU A 355 -45.91 -0.05 2.47
N ASN A 356 -46.29 -1.08 3.23
CA ASN A 356 -46.33 -1.02 4.67
C ASN A 356 -44.95 -0.77 5.29
N ILE A 357 -44.91 -0.04 6.41
CA ILE A 357 -43.72 0.24 7.23
C ILE A 357 -44.03 -0.21 8.63
N ILE A 358 -43.31 -1.18 9.15
CA ILE A 358 -43.51 -1.78 10.48
C ILE A 358 -42.26 -1.57 11.33
N ASP A 359 -42.39 -0.74 12.37
CA ASP A 359 -41.30 -0.50 13.33
C ASP A 359 -41.18 -1.72 14.26
N VAL A 360 -39.94 -2.27 14.30
CA VAL A 360 -39.60 -3.43 15.16
C VAL A 360 -38.44 -3.16 16.11
N ILE A 361 -37.86 -1.95 16.06
CA ILE A 361 -36.85 -1.50 17.00
C ILE A 361 -37.23 -0.12 17.53
N GLN A 362 -37.24 0.02 18.85
CA GLN A 362 -37.37 1.30 19.54
C GLN A 362 -35.97 1.82 19.91
N GLY A 363 -35.58 2.96 19.32
CA GLY A 363 -34.29 3.61 19.51
C GLY A 363 -34.32 5.08 19.10
N GLU A 364 -33.24 5.81 19.33
CA GLU A 364 -33.12 7.24 18.97
C GLU A 364 -33.11 7.47 17.46
N ASP A 365 -32.44 6.59 16.72
CA ASP A 365 -32.38 6.61 15.25
C ASP A 365 -32.85 5.25 14.71
N ARG A 366 -33.91 5.27 13.93
CA ARG A 366 -34.53 4.05 13.37
C ARG A 366 -33.62 3.26 12.43
N PHE A 367 -32.64 3.90 11.81
CA PHE A 367 -31.76 3.26 10.85
C PHE A 367 -30.46 2.72 11.48
N GLN A 368 -30.21 3.04 12.75
CA GLN A 368 -29.06 2.50 13.47
C GLN A 368 -29.37 1.16 14.14
N PRO A 369 -28.40 0.21 14.21
CA PRO A 369 -28.59 -1.09 14.81
C PRO A 369 -28.48 -1.05 16.34
N ASN A 370 -29.19 -0.14 16.98
CA ASN A 370 -29.23 0.02 18.45
C ASN A 370 -30.67 0.22 18.92
N GLY A 371 -30.95 -0.23 20.12
CA GLY A 371 -32.29 -0.13 20.71
C GLY A 371 -32.81 -1.46 21.23
N ILE A 372 -34.12 -1.52 21.47
CA ILE A 372 -34.83 -2.68 22.01
C ILE A 372 -35.88 -3.11 21.00
N LEU A 373 -36.02 -4.41 20.79
CA LEU A 373 -37.02 -4.98 19.88
C LEU A 373 -38.43 -4.76 20.41
N ILE A 374 -39.31 -4.33 19.50
CA ILE A 374 -40.77 -4.23 19.69
C ILE A 374 -41.48 -4.95 18.54
N ASN A 375 -42.72 -5.33 18.66
CA ASN A 375 -43.51 -5.96 17.60
C ASN A 375 -42.83 -7.22 16.99
N SER A 376 -41.99 -7.91 17.76
CA SER A 376 -41.12 -9.00 17.29
C SER A 376 -41.41 -10.35 17.97
N GLY A 377 -42.68 -10.59 18.32
CA GLY A 377 -43.11 -11.83 18.99
C GLY A 377 -42.34 -12.08 20.28
N ASP A 378 -41.87 -13.31 20.47
CA ASP A 378 -41.13 -13.74 21.66
C ASP A 378 -39.77 -13.02 21.83
N PHE A 379 -39.29 -12.31 20.83
CA PHE A 379 -38.03 -11.56 20.86
C PHE A 379 -38.19 -10.08 21.27
N SER A 380 -39.45 -9.63 21.47
CA SER A 380 -39.73 -8.28 21.94
C SER A 380 -39.13 -8.05 23.34
N GLY A 381 -38.55 -6.88 23.56
CA GLY A 381 -37.86 -6.53 24.82
C GLY A 381 -36.38 -6.88 24.87
N LEU A 382 -35.83 -7.64 23.92
CA LEU A 382 -34.41 -7.90 23.81
C LEU A 382 -33.67 -6.70 23.20
N ALA A 383 -32.44 -6.47 23.65
CA ALA A 383 -31.54 -5.54 22.98
C ALA A 383 -31.19 -6.10 21.59
N VAL A 384 -30.97 -5.24 20.60
CA VAL A 384 -30.70 -5.64 19.19
C VAL A 384 -29.63 -6.73 19.08
N LYS A 385 -28.50 -6.58 19.78
CA LYS A 385 -27.39 -7.55 19.70
C LYS A 385 -27.79 -8.95 20.24
N ASP A 386 -28.53 -8.99 21.35
CA ASP A 386 -28.98 -10.23 21.95
C ASP A 386 -30.09 -10.88 21.10
N ALA A 387 -30.94 -10.05 20.50
CA ALA A 387 -31.97 -10.51 19.58
C ALA A 387 -31.40 -11.13 18.31
N GLN A 388 -30.32 -10.59 17.74
CA GLN A 388 -29.62 -11.17 16.59
C GLN A 388 -29.20 -12.60 16.88
N GLU A 389 -28.55 -12.83 18.02
CA GLU A 389 -28.11 -14.17 18.43
C GLU A 389 -29.31 -15.12 18.74
N ALA A 390 -30.31 -14.62 19.40
CA ALA A 390 -31.52 -15.43 19.75
C ALA A 390 -32.29 -15.84 18.50
N ILE A 391 -32.46 -14.94 17.53
CA ILE A 391 -33.19 -15.24 16.29
C ILE A 391 -32.38 -16.20 15.41
N ILE A 392 -31.06 -16.01 15.26
CA ILE A 392 -30.22 -16.99 14.52
C ILE A 392 -30.35 -18.37 15.15
N LYS A 393 -30.23 -18.49 16.49
CA LYS A 393 -30.37 -19.73 17.21
C LYS A 393 -31.75 -20.36 17.03
N TYR A 394 -32.81 -19.54 17.04
CA TYR A 394 -34.17 -20.02 16.79
C TYR A 394 -34.30 -20.64 15.39
N PHE A 395 -33.79 -19.96 14.35
CA PHE A 395 -33.83 -20.46 12.98
C PHE A 395 -33.05 -21.77 12.82
N GLU A 396 -31.87 -21.87 13.42
CA GLU A 396 -31.06 -23.11 13.41
C GLU A 396 -31.77 -24.26 14.11
N THR A 397 -32.33 -24.01 15.29
CA THR A 397 -33.02 -25.04 16.08
C THR A 397 -34.27 -25.57 15.40
N HIS A 398 -34.99 -24.73 14.64
CA HIS A 398 -36.21 -25.10 13.93
C HIS A 398 -35.98 -25.49 12.46
N ASN A 399 -34.72 -25.60 12.02
CA ASN A 399 -34.33 -25.90 10.63
C ASN A 399 -34.95 -24.93 9.61
N LEU A 400 -35.12 -23.67 9.96
CA LEU A 400 -35.65 -22.61 9.11
C LEU A 400 -34.54 -21.83 8.39
N GLY A 401 -33.31 -21.92 8.88
CA GLY A 401 -32.15 -21.21 8.36
C GLY A 401 -30.88 -21.59 9.12
N ARG A 402 -29.78 -20.95 8.77
CA ARG A 402 -28.47 -21.19 9.38
C ARG A 402 -27.63 -19.91 9.43
N ARG A 403 -26.72 -19.84 10.37
CA ARG A 403 -25.68 -18.84 10.39
C ARG A 403 -24.72 -19.07 9.23
N ILE A 404 -24.44 -18.03 8.46
CA ILE A 404 -23.39 -18.07 7.45
C ILE A 404 -22.49 -16.84 7.58
N THR A 405 -21.27 -17.00 7.07
CA THR A 405 -20.29 -15.91 6.93
C THR A 405 -20.04 -15.68 5.45
N ASN A 406 -20.25 -14.46 5.01
CA ASN A 406 -19.99 -14.00 3.65
C ASN A 406 -18.84 -12.99 3.62
N TYR A 407 -18.16 -12.91 2.49
CA TYR A 407 -17.10 -11.95 2.22
C TYR A 407 -17.44 -11.10 1.00
N LYS A 408 -17.06 -9.83 1.02
CA LYS A 408 -17.09 -8.98 -0.18
C LYS A 408 -15.97 -9.35 -1.15
N LEU A 409 -14.83 -9.84 -0.61
CA LEU A 409 -13.71 -10.35 -1.39
C LEU A 409 -14.19 -11.40 -2.37
N ARG A 410 -13.68 -11.35 -3.60
CA ARG A 410 -13.93 -12.33 -4.67
C ARG A 410 -12.63 -13.00 -5.05
N ASP A 411 -12.73 -14.20 -5.65
CA ASP A 411 -11.57 -14.88 -6.19
C ASP A 411 -10.88 -14.02 -7.24
N TRP A 412 -9.56 -14.05 -7.21
CA TRP A 412 -8.73 -13.22 -8.07
C TRP A 412 -8.68 -13.78 -9.49
N GLY A 413 -9.25 -13.07 -10.46
CA GLY A 413 -9.20 -13.42 -11.87
C GLY A 413 -7.84 -13.06 -12.48
N ILE A 414 -7.08 -14.07 -12.91
CA ILE A 414 -5.68 -13.91 -13.32
C ILE A 414 -5.44 -13.93 -14.83
N SER A 415 -6.42 -14.27 -15.66
CA SER A 415 -6.25 -14.32 -17.12
C SER A 415 -6.26 -12.93 -17.76
N ARG A 416 -5.34 -12.67 -18.68
CA ARG A 416 -5.29 -11.45 -19.50
C ARG A 416 -5.11 -11.80 -20.97
N GLN A 417 -5.91 -11.20 -21.83
CA GLN A 417 -5.90 -11.40 -23.29
C GLN A 417 -4.86 -10.47 -23.92
N ARG A 418 -3.63 -10.57 -23.47
CA ARG A 418 -2.51 -9.71 -23.86
C ARG A 418 -1.28 -10.54 -24.20
N TYR A 419 -0.37 -9.94 -24.97
CA TYR A 419 0.90 -10.57 -25.34
C TYR A 419 1.93 -10.44 -24.22
N TRP A 420 2.13 -9.22 -23.68
CA TRP A 420 3.24 -8.91 -22.78
C TRP A 420 2.89 -9.24 -21.33
N GLY A 421 3.08 -10.51 -20.96
CA GLY A 421 2.82 -11.09 -19.64
C GLY A 421 3.31 -12.53 -19.59
N THR A 422 3.37 -13.11 -18.40
CA THR A 422 3.74 -14.52 -18.20
C THR A 422 2.68 -15.45 -18.81
N PRO A 423 3.03 -16.29 -19.82
CA PRO A 423 2.08 -17.23 -20.41
C PRO A 423 1.54 -18.23 -19.38
N ILE A 424 0.24 -18.50 -19.41
CA ILE A 424 -0.36 -19.56 -18.60
C ILE A 424 0.10 -20.93 -19.11
N PRO A 425 0.80 -21.76 -18.28
CA PRO A 425 1.48 -22.98 -18.73
C PRO A 425 0.53 -24.18 -18.86
N LEU A 426 -0.57 -24.00 -19.63
CA LEU A 426 -1.58 -25.02 -19.86
C LEU A 426 -1.78 -25.28 -21.35
N ILE A 427 -2.19 -26.54 -21.66
CA ILE A 427 -2.41 -27.04 -23.01
C ILE A 427 -3.86 -27.55 -23.10
N ASN A 428 -4.59 -27.09 -24.11
CA ASN A 428 -5.96 -27.50 -24.40
C ASN A 428 -5.94 -28.62 -25.44
N CYS A 429 -6.22 -29.86 -25.02
CA CYS A 429 -6.34 -31.04 -25.85
C CYS A 429 -7.81 -31.41 -26.09
N GLY A 430 -8.22 -31.60 -27.32
CA GLY A 430 -9.60 -31.99 -27.67
C GLY A 430 -10.02 -33.33 -27.08
N LYS A 431 -9.09 -34.25 -26.82
CA LYS A 431 -9.34 -35.59 -26.27
C LYS A 431 -9.17 -35.64 -24.73
N CYS A 432 -8.10 -35.01 -24.22
CA CYS A 432 -7.73 -35.13 -22.80
C CYS A 432 -8.17 -33.95 -21.95
N GLY A 433 -8.76 -32.90 -22.55
CA GLY A 433 -9.08 -31.66 -21.85
C GLY A 433 -7.82 -30.82 -21.55
N ILE A 434 -7.86 -30.04 -20.49
CA ILE A 434 -6.76 -29.19 -20.07
C ILE A 434 -5.62 -30.04 -19.48
N GLN A 435 -4.41 -29.88 -20.00
CA GLN A 435 -3.19 -30.54 -19.54
C GLN A 435 -2.15 -29.50 -19.15
N LYS A 436 -1.23 -29.86 -18.27
CA LYS A 436 -0.10 -29.01 -17.88
C LYS A 436 1.00 -29.04 -18.95
N GLU A 437 1.67 -27.89 -19.19
CA GLU A 437 2.94 -27.89 -19.94
C GLU A 437 4.05 -28.45 -19.05
N GLU A 438 4.81 -29.40 -19.55
CA GLU A 438 5.90 -30.06 -18.80
C GLU A 438 7.23 -29.33 -18.97
N ASN A 439 7.40 -28.64 -20.10
CA ASN A 439 8.65 -27.96 -20.46
C ASN A 439 8.58 -26.46 -20.09
N LEU A 440 9.02 -26.10 -18.89
CA LEU A 440 9.08 -24.73 -18.43
C LEU A 440 10.47 -24.11 -18.63
N PRO A 441 10.59 -22.82 -18.93
CA PRO A 441 9.49 -21.86 -19.09
C PRO A 441 8.83 -21.91 -20.48
N VAL A 442 7.51 -21.69 -20.51
CA VAL A 442 6.81 -21.30 -21.75
C VAL A 442 7.10 -19.84 -21.99
N LEU A 443 7.91 -19.53 -23.00
CA LEU A 443 8.29 -18.16 -23.33
C LEU A 443 7.40 -17.58 -24.43
N LEU A 444 7.29 -16.25 -24.46
CA LEU A 444 6.60 -15.51 -25.51
C LEU A 444 7.33 -15.65 -26.84
N PRO A 445 6.61 -15.75 -28.00
CA PRO A 445 7.23 -15.74 -29.32
C PRO A 445 7.81 -14.35 -29.63
N GLU A 446 9.02 -14.31 -30.19
CA GLU A 446 9.67 -13.04 -30.57
C GLU A 446 9.01 -12.36 -31.78
N LYS A 447 8.46 -13.16 -32.70
CA LYS A 447 7.77 -12.65 -33.90
C LYS A 447 6.28 -12.65 -33.67
N VAL A 448 5.72 -11.47 -33.52
CA VAL A 448 4.30 -11.25 -33.23
C VAL A 448 3.75 -10.10 -34.08
N ASP A 449 2.54 -10.27 -34.61
CA ASP A 449 1.83 -9.22 -35.31
C ASP A 449 0.86 -8.51 -34.35
N PHE A 450 1.12 -7.25 -34.07
CA PHE A 450 0.28 -6.38 -33.23
C PHE A 450 -0.79 -5.63 -34.02
N THR A 451 -0.85 -5.80 -35.34
CA THR A 451 -1.84 -5.12 -36.20
C THR A 451 -3.16 -5.87 -36.24
N SER A 452 -3.17 -7.15 -35.86
CA SER A 452 -4.37 -7.98 -35.80
C SER A 452 -5.26 -7.58 -34.61
N GLU A 453 -6.59 -7.60 -34.84
CA GLU A 453 -7.52 -7.41 -33.73
C GLU A 453 -7.50 -8.59 -32.75
N GLY A 454 -7.42 -8.31 -31.44
CA GLY A 454 -7.49 -9.31 -30.39
C GLY A 454 -6.13 -9.66 -29.75
N ASN A 455 -6.05 -10.80 -29.10
CA ASN A 455 -4.84 -11.29 -28.44
C ASN A 455 -3.84 -11.82 -29.50
N PRO A 456 -2.64 -11.20 -29.64
CA PRO A 456 -1.64 -11.60 -30.65
C PRO A 456 -1.18 -13.06 -30.53
N LEU A 457 -1.22 -13.65 -29.34
CA LEU A 457 -0.88 -15.06 -29.12
C LEU A 457 -1.89 -16.00 -29.78
N THR A 458 -3.15 -15.59 -29.87
CA THR A 458 -4.21 -16.39 -30.49
C THR A 458 -4.03 -16.54 -32.00
N SER A 459 -3.50 -15.49 -32.66
CA SER A 459 -3.23 -15.48 -34.11
C SER A 459 -1.90 -16.16 -34.49
N ASN A 460 -0.97 -16.34 -33.53
CA ASN A 460 0.33 -16.97 -33.79
C ASN A 460 0.21 -18.49 -33.75
N LEU A 461 -0.15 -19.10 -34.88
CA LEU A 461 -0.34 -20.55 -35.01
C LEU A 461 0.90 -21.36 -34.69
N LEU A 462 2.10 -20.86 -35.01
CA LEU A 462 3.37 -21.57 -34.78
C LEU A 462 3.63 -21.72 -33.28
N TRP A 463 3.39 -20.70 -32.50
CA TRP A 463 3.57 -20.72 -31.04
C TRP A 463 2.42 -21.48 -30.34
N LYS A 464 1.20 -21.28 -30.80
CA LYS A 464 0.00 -21.87 -30.22
C LYS A 464 -0.10 -23.38 -30.37
N SER A 465 0.32 -23.93 -31.53
CA SER A 465 0.24 -25.35 -31.81
C SER A 465 1.30 -26.14 -31.04
N THR A 466 0.88 -27.22 -30.39
CA THR A 466 1.75 -28.13 -29.63
C THR A 466 1.21 -29.56 -29.65
N LYS A 467 1.89 -30.47 -28.98
CA LYS A 467 1.42 -31.82 -28.74
C LYS A 467 0.89 -31.97 -27.31
N CYS A 468 -0.16 -32.75 -27.14
CA CYS A 468 -0.67 -33.10 -25.83
C CYS A 468 0.34 -34.00 -25.08
N PRO A 469 0.83 -33.64 -23.90
CA PRO A 469 1.79 -34.45 -23.15
C PRO A 469 1.21 -35.81 -22.73
N LYS A 470 -0.11 -35.91 -22.59
CA LYS A 470 -0.77 -37.16 -22.18
C LYS A 470 -1.05 -38.15 -23.32
N CYS A 471 -1.46 -37.69 -24.50
CA CYS A 471 -1.86 -38.61 -25.60
C CYS A 471 -1.08 -38.42 -26.91
N GLY A 472 -0.20 -37.39 -27.01
CA GLY A 472 0.61 -37.12 -28.21
C GLY A 472 -0.16 -36.47 -29.37
N GLU A 473 -1.49 -36.32 -29.28
CA GLU A 473 -2.31 -35.72 -30.33
C GLU A 473 -2.04 -34.19 -30.42
N ASP A 474 -2.47 -33.59 -31.55
CA ASP A 474 -2.39 -32.16 -31.74
C ASP A 474 -3.23 -31.42 -30.67
N ALA A 475 -2.64 -30.41 -30.11
CA ALA A 475 -3.22 -29.62 -29.03
C ALA A 475 -2.82 -28.14 -29.16
N LEU A 476 -3.46 -27.30 -28.38
CA LEU A 476 -3.24 -25.85 -28.42
C LEU A 476 -2.79 -25.35 -27.05
N ARG A 477 -1.74 -24.54 -26.99
CA ARG A 477 -1.36 -23.80 -25.77
C ARG A 477 -2.46 -22.82 -25.39
N GLU A 478 -2.59 -22.58 -24.09
CA GLU A 478 -3.36 -21.45 -23.59
C GLU A 478 -2.75 -20.15 -24.11
N CYS A 479 -3.61 -19.23 -24.57
CA CYS A 479 -3.16 -17.96 -25.16
C CYS A 479 -3.30 -16.76 -24.22
N ASP A 480 -3.94 -16.95 -23.07
CA ASP A 480 -3.97 -15.92 -22.05
C ASP A 480 -2.66 -15.85 -21.29
N THR A 481 -2.27 -14.66 -20.87
CA THR A 481 -1.15 -14.41 -19.96
C THR A 481 -1.67 -14.14 -18.55
N MET A 482 -0.80 -14.23 -17.55
CA MET A 482 -1.15 -13.95 -16.16
C MET A 482 -1.28 -12.44 -15.92
N ASP A 483 -2.06 -12.08 -14.92
CA ASP A 483 -2.13 -10.71 -14.38
C ASP A 483 -0.76 -10.29 -13.84
N THR A 484 -0.33 -9.07 -14.15
CA THR A 484 0.97 -8.52 -13.73
C THR A 484 1.16 -8.51 -12.20
N PHE A 485 0.08 -8.56 -11.41
CA PHE A 485 0.21 -8.70 -9.96
C PHE A 485 0.65 -10.10 -9.51
N MET A 486 0.63 -11.11 -10.39
CA MET A 486 1.25 -12.40 -10.11
C MET A 486 2.76 -12.24 -9.94
N GLU A 487 3.43 -11.56 -10.87
CA GLU A 487 4.87 -11.29 -10.84
C GLU A 487 5.26 -10.52 -9.57
N SER A 488 4.51 -9.47 -9.22
CA SER A 488 4.82 -8.65 -8.04
C SER A 488 4.43 -9.29 -6.70
N SER A 489 3.75 -10.44 -6.70
CA SER A 489 3.30 -11.09 -5.46
C SER A 489 4.36 -11.93 -4.76
N TRP A 490 5.53 -12.19 -5.38
CA TRP A 490 6.56 -13.05 -4.80
C TRP A 490 8.01 -12.55 -5.00
N TYR A 491 8.22 -11.44 -5.67
CA TYR A 491 9.54 -10.90 -6.00
C TYR A 491 10.43 -10.64 -4.77
N PHE A 492 9.84 -10.26 -3.65
CA PHE A 492 10.55 -10.07 -2.38
C PHE A 492 11.15 -11.38 -1.85
N LEU A 493 10.56 -12.52 -2.16
CA LEU A 493 11.13 -13.84 -1.87
C LEU A 493 12.32 -14.13 -2.79
N ARG A 494 12.19 -13.81 -4.10
CA ARG A 494 13.25 -14.04 -5.08
C ARG A 494 14.53 -13.28 -4.74
N TYR A 495 14.42 -12.05 -4.25
CA TYR A 495 15.57 -11.26 -3.83
C TYR A 495 16.40 -11.88 -2.71
N THR A 496 15.84 -12.75 -1.88
CA THR A 496 16.61 -13.42 -0.82
C THR A 496 17.64 -14.39 -1.36
N THR A 497 17.40 -14.97 -2.54
CA THR A 497 18.22 -16.00 -3.15
C THR A 497 19.41 -15.40 -3.90
N PRO A 498 20.67 -15.77 -3.57
CA PRO A 498 21.84 -15.39 -4.36
C PRO A 498 21.75 -15.80 -5.82
N ARG A 499 22.28 -14.97 -6.73
CA ARG A 499 22.23 -15.21 -8.18
C ARG A 499 22.82 -16.59 -8.56
N LYS A 500 23.84 -17.05 -7.86
CA LYS A 500 24.47 -18.37 -8.08
C LYS A 500 23.53 -19.58 -7.96
N PHE A 501 22.37 -19.42 -7.31
CA PHE A 501 21.36 -20.48 -7.15
C PHE A 501 20.11 -20.29 -8.01
N TRP A 502 20.08 -19.26 -8.86
CA TRP A 502 18.86 -18.93 -9.61
C TRP A 502 18.42 -19.98 -10.62
N GLU A 503 19.36 -20.70 -11.22
CA GLU A 503 19.04 -21.78 -12.18
C GLU A 503 18.54 -23.05 -11.49
N ASP A 504 18.98 -23.30 -10.26
CA ASP A 504 18.76 -24.55 -9.55
C ASP A 504 17.40 -24.56 -8.80
N SER A 505 17.00 -23.41 -8.23
CA SER A 505 15.79 -23.32 -7.41
C SER A 505 15.16 -21.93 -7.42
N ALA A 506 13.85 -21.88 -7.14
CA ALA A 506 13.15 -20.62 -6.91
C ALA A 506 13.72 -19.88 -5.71
N PHE A 507 14.05 -20.62 -4.66
CA PHE A 507 14.53 -20.10 -3.40
C PHE A 507 15.66 -20.93 -2.81
N ASP A 508 16.67 -20.27 -2.19
CA ASP A 508 17.62 -20.91 -1.29
C ASP A 508 17.08 -20.90 0.15
N GLU A 509 16.85 -22.07 0.73
CA GLU A 509 16.17 -22.20 2.04
C GLU A 509 16.90 -21.45 3.16
N LYS A 510 18.23 -21.51 3.20
CA LYS A 510 19.01 -20.80 4.23
C LYS A 510 18.88 -19.29 4.12
N SER A 511 18.91 -18.77 2.90
CA SER A 511 18.74 -17.36 2.63
C SER A 511 17.32 -16.89 2.94
N LEU A 512 16.29 -17.71 2.62
CA LEU A 512 14.91 -17.43 3.03
C LEU A 512 14.78 -17.31 4.54
N ASP A 513 15.23 -18.33 5.27
CA ASP A 513 15.12 -18.38 6.74
C ASP A 513 15.85 -17.21 7.43
N TYR A 514 16.96 -16.75 6.83
CA TYR A 514 17.70 -15.60 7.36
C TYR A 514 17.05 -14.25 7.04
N TRP A 515 16.63 -14.02 5.79
CA TRP A 515 16.17 -12.69 5.35
C TRP A 515 14.71 -12.39 5.68
N LEU A 516 13.83 -13.39 5.71
CA LEU A 516 12.40 -13.14 5.89
C LEU A 516 12.03 -12.94 7.38
N ASN A 517 11.02 -12.10 7.65
CA ASN A 517 10.22 -11.26 6.72
C ASN A 517 11.03 -10.06 6.22
N VAL A 518 10.49 -9.34 5.20
CA VAL A 518 10.97 -7.98 4.89
C VAL A 518 10.77 -7.10 6.13
N ASP A 519 11.84 -6.47 6.63
CA ASP A 519 11.78 -5.67 7.87
C ASP A 519 11.10 -4.32 7.67
N GLU A 520 11.35 -3.69 6.52
CA GLU A 520 10.78 -2.39 6.16
C GLU A 520 10.39 -2.39 4.68
N TYR A 521 9.11 -2.20 4.40
CA TYR A 521 8.57 -2.12 3.05
C TYR A 521 8.04 -0.72 2.76
N ILE A 522 8.47 -0.10 1.66
CA ILE A 522 8.21 1.30 1.35
C ILE A 522 7.50 1.41 0.01
N GLY A 523 6.33 2.07 0.00
CA GLY A 523 5.57 2.24 -1.24
C GLY A 523 4.33 3.10 -1.10
N GLY A 524 3.57 3.22 -2.18
CA GLY A 524 2.36 4.04 -2.23
C GLY A 524 1.14 3.35 -1.60
N ILE A 525 0.25 4.14 -1.01
CA ILE A 525 -0.99 3.65 -0.38
C ILE A 525 -1.98 3.09 -1.41
N GLU A 526 -1.87 3.48 -2.68
CA GLU A 526 -2.71 3.00 -3.78
C GLU A 526 -2.66 1.48 -3.96
N HIS A 527 -1.61 0.83 -3.46
CA HIS A 527 -1.44 -0.62 -3.52
C HIS A 527 -2.10 -1.38 -2.36
N ALA A 528 -2.78 -0.69 -1.45
CA ALA A 528 -3.34 -1.28 -0.22
C ALA A 528 -4.25 -2.50 -0.46
N ILE A 529 -5.13 -2.44 -1.46
CA ILE A 529 -6.10 -3.49 -1.81
C ILE A 529 -5.75 -4.23 -3.12
N LEU A 530 -4.60 -3.91 -3.73
CA LEU A 530 -4.04 -4.53 -4.92
C LEU A 530 -2.83 -5.38 -4.53
N HIS A 531 -1.63 -4.93 -4.92
CA HIS A 531 -0.37 -5.64 -4.68
C HIS A 531 -0.19 -6.12 -3.23
N LEU A 532 -0.47 -5.29 -2.22
CA LEU A 532 -0.28 -5.68 -0.82
C LEU A 532 -1.19 -6.84 -0.39
N LEU A 533 -2.44 -6.86 -0.83
CA LEU A 533 -3.38 -7.94 -0.53
C LEU A 533 -2.96 -9.23 -1.25
N TYR A 534 -2.59 -9.12 -2.52
CA TYR A 534 -2.15 -10.26 -3.31
C TYR A 534 -0.81 -10.85 -2.81
N ALA A 535 0.16 -10.02 -2.43
CA ALA A 535 1.42 -10.48 -1.84
C ALA A 535 1.20 -11.24 -0.52
N ARG A 536 0.26 -10.79 0.33
CA ARG A 536 -0.13 -11.49 1.55
C ARG A 536 -0.75 -12.86 1.24
N PHE A 537 -1.70 -12.90 0.33
CA PHE A 537 -2.32 -14.14 -0.13
C PHE A 537 -1.29 -15.11 -0.72
N PHE A 538 -0.43 -14.62 -1.62
CA PHE A 538 0.58 -15.44 -2.30
C PHE A 538 1.59 -16.03 -1.31
N THR A 539 1.97 -15.27 -0.28
CA THR A 539 2.81 -15.74 0.84
C THR A 539 2.16 -16.94 1.53
N LYS A 540 0.86 -16.86 1.87
CA LYS A 540 0.13 -17.96 2.49
C LYS A 540 0.01 -19.18 1.58
N ALA A 541 -0.26 -18.96 0.29
CA ALA A 541 -0.33 -20.03 -0.70
C ALA A 541 1.02 -20.74 -0.86
N LEU A 542 2.13 -20.02 -0.94
CA LEU A 542 3.48 -20.60 -1.01
C LEU A 542 3.90 -21.29 0.30
N ARG A 543 3.47 -20.80 1.46
CA ARG A 543 3.62 -21.49 2.75
C ARG A 543 2.93 -22.85 2.73
N ASP A 544 1.68 -22.90 2.29
CA ASP A 544 0.89 -24.13 2.25
C ASP A 544 1.36 -25.11 1.16
N LEU A 545 2.09 -24.60 0.18
CA LEU A 545 2.81 -25.41 -0.79
C LEU A 545 4.18 -25.92 -0.27
N GLY A 546 4.62 -25.44 0.92
CA GLY A 546 5.84 -25.88 1.56
C GLY A 546 7.12 -25.16 1.09
N TYR A 547 7.01 -24.05 0.36
CA TYR A 547 8.16 -23.26 -0.08
C TYR A 547 8.74 -22.33 1.00
N ILE A 548 7.91 -21.82 1.87
CA ILE A 548 8.27 -20.82 2.91
C ILE A 548 7.58 -21.14 4.24
N LYS A 549 8.06 -20.51 5.33
CA LYS A 549 7.56 -20.76 6.70
C LYS A 549 6.83 -19.56 7.32
N ILE A 550 6.80 -18.42 6.62
CA ILE A 550 6.19 -17.17 7.13
C ILE A 550 4.72 -17.05 6.76
N ASN A 551 3.95 -16.31 7.56
CA ASN A 551 2.52 -16.02 7.31
C ASN A 551 2.31 -14.69 6.59
N GLU A 552 3.19 -13.72 6.78
CA GLU A 552 3.06 -12.38 6.23
C GLU A 552 4.37 -11.92 5.58
N PRO A 553 4.32 -11.22 4.43
CA PRO A 553 5.53 -10.86 3.68
C PRO A 553 6.34 -9.73 4.33
N PHE A 554 5.65 -8.72 4.88
CA PHE A 554 6.23 -7.46 5.31
C PHE A 554 5.94 -7.20 6.78
N ALA A 555 6.98 -7.10 7.61
CA ALA A 555 6.84 -6.82 9.04
C ALA A 555 6.31 -5.39 9.27
N ARG A 556 6.91 -4.41 8.58
CA ARG A 556 6.50 -3.00 8.63
C ARG A 556 6.23 -2.47 7.23
N LEU A 557 5.28 -1.55 7.15
CA LEU A 557 4.92 -0.83 5.93
C LEU A 557 4.98 0.67 6.16
N LEU A 558 5.84 1.36 5.41
CA LEU A 558 5.88 2.82 5.33
C LEU A 558 5.16 3.27 4.06
N THR A 559 3.95 3.80 4.22
CA THR A 559 3.21 4.41 3.11
C THR A 559 3.69 5.84 2.90
N GLN A 560 4.39 6.08 1.79
CA GLN A 560 4.86 7.42 1.46
C GLN A 560 3.75 8.31 0.89
N GLY A 561 3.82 9.62 1.23
CA GLY A 561 2.95 10.63 0.62
C GLY A 561 3.35 10.92 -0.83
N MET A 562 2.42 11.42 -1.63
CA MET A 562 2.66 11.81 -3.03
C MET A 562 3.56 13.04 -3.16
N VAL A 563 4.25 13.15 -4.32
CA VAL A 563 4.93 14.39 -4.71
C VAL A 563 3.98 15.20 -5.58
N LEU A 564 3.67 16.40 -5.12
CA LEU A 564 2.78 17.35 -5.77
C LEU A 564 3.59 18.50 -6.37
N LYS A 565 3.06 19.12 -7.42
CA LYS A 565 3.50 20.42 -7.92
C LYS A 565 2.28 21.24 -8.30
N ASP A 566 2.23 22.48 -7.77
CA ASP A 566 1.10 23.41 -7.93
C ASP A 566 -0.21 22.79 -7.39
N GLY A 567 -0.13 22.11 -6.22
CA GLY A 567 -1.26 21.48 -5.54
C GLY A 567 -1.82 20.23 -6.24
N ALA A 568 -1.14 19.70 -7.27
CA ALA A 568 -1.63 18.55 -8.02
C ALA A 568 -0.53 17.47 -8.18
N LYS A 569 -0.97 16.19 -8.27
CA LYS A 569 -0.05 15.09 -8.59
C LYS A 569 0.65 15.39 -9.93
N MET A 570 1.97 15.19 -9.96
CA MET A 570 2.76 15.35 -11.20
C MET A 570 2.29 14.36 -12.26
N SER A 571 1.98 14.87 -13.45
CA SER A 571 1.64 14.06 -14.62
C SER A 571 2.03 14.73 -15.92
N LYS A 572 2.41 13.92 -16.93
CA LYS A 572 2.76 14.44 -18.27
C LYS A 572 1.60 15.18 -18.91
N SER A 573 0.36 14.72 -18.69
CA SER A 573 -0.86 15.35 -19.24
C SER A 573 -1.13 16.75 -18.66
N LYS A 574 -0.67 17.02 -17.43
CA LYS A 574 -0.79 18.34 -16.78
C LYS A 574 0.40 19.26 -17.04
N GLY A 575 1.50 18.75 -17.63
CA GLY A 575 2.70 19.51 -17.91
C GLY A 575 3.48 19.97 -16.66
N ASN A 576 3.19 19.40 -15.48
CA ASN A 576 3.79 19.78 -14.20
C ASN A 576 4.85 18.78 -13.69
N VAL A 577 5.41 17.96 -14.59
CA VAL A 577 6.47 16.98 -14.23
C VAL A 577 7.80 17.68 -14.02
N VAL A 578 8.52 17.27 -12.97
CA VAL A 578 9.91 17.62 -12.71
C VAL A 578 10.78 16.42 -13.07
N GLU A 579 11.71 16.62 -13.99
CA GLU A 579 12.61 15.57 -14.47
C GLU A 579 13.80 15.43 -13.50
N PRO A 580 14.00 14.25 -12.86
CA PRO A 580 15.12 14.04 -11.92
C PRO A 580 16.49 14.31 -12.53
N LYS A 581 16.67 13.95 -13.80
CA LYS A 581 17.92 14.14 -14.53
C LYS A 581 18.37 15.61 -14.54
N GLN A 582 17.44 16.55 -14.80
CA GLN A 582 17.73 17.97 -14.81
C GLN A 582 18.18 18.48 -13.43
N ILE A 583 17.57 17.98 -12.37
CA ILE A 583 17.94 18.34 -11.01
C ILE A 583 19.34 17.83 -10.67
N ILE A 584 19.64 16.57 -10.99
CA ILE A 584 20.95 15.96 -10.75
C ILE A 584 22.04 16.71 -11.54
N GLU A 585 21.79 17.04 -12.80
CA GLU A 585 22.74 17.76 -13.65
C GLU A 585 23.01 19.20 -13.15
N SER A 586 22.00 19.87 -12.57
CA SER A 586 22.08 21.26 -12.11
C SER A 586 22.61 21.43 -10.70
N TYR A 587 22.24 20.51 -9.78
CA TYR A 587 22.47 20.65 -8.34
C TYR A 587 23.19 19.44 -7.70
N GLY A 588 23.28 18.31 -8.40
CA GLY A 588 23.83 17.05 -7.89
C GLY A 588 22.79 16.14 -7.22
N ALA A 589 23.18 14.87 -7.06
CA ALA A 589 22.36 13.83 -6.45
C ALA A 589 22.13 14.09 -4.94
N ASP A 590 23.18 14.47 -4.20
CA ASP A 590 23.07 14.76 -2.76
C ASP A 590 22.09 15.92 -2.50
N CYS A 591 22.00 16.91 -3.40
CA CYS A 591 21.02 17.99 -3.30
C CYS A 591 19.58 17.48 -3.48
N ALA A 592 19.34 16.65 -4.48
CA ALA A 592 18.02 16.05 -4.71
C ALA A 592 17.58 15.19 -3.51
N ARG A 593 18.48 14.37 -2.97
CA ARG A 593 18.25 13.51 -1.80
C ARG A 593 17.93 14.34 -0.54
N LEU A 594 18.76 15.37 -0.28
CA LEU A 594 18.57 16.27 0.86
C LEU A 594 17.21 16.98 0.80
N PHE A 595 16.85 17.53 -0.38
CA PHE A 595 15.57 18.21 -0.58
C PHE A 595 14.40 17.26 -0.29
N ILE A 596 14.41 16.04 -0.85
CA ILE A 596 13.34 15.06 -0.70
C ILE A 596 13.09 14.70 0.78
N LEU A 597 14.15 14.50 1.55
CA LEU A 597 14.06 14.11 2.95
C LEU A 597 13.79 15.28 3.91
N PHE A 598 14.13 16.50 3.48
CA PHE A 598 13.92 17.70 4.29
C PHE A 598 12.54 18.36 4.09
N ALA A 599 12.01 18.35 2.86
CA ALA A 599 10.81 19.11 2.50
C ALA A 599 9.54 18.64 3.23
N ALA A 600 9.42 17.34 3.50
CA ALA A 600 8.27 16.77 4.23
C ALA A 600 8.63 15.44 4.91
N PRO A 601 7.97 15.09 6.04
CA PRO A 601 8.06 13.73 6.58
C PRO A 601 7.61 12.69 5.55
N PRO A 602 8.16 11.45 5.55
CA PRO A 602 7.84 10.43 4.56
C PRO A 602 6.35 10.18 4.36
N ILE A 603 5.58 10.11 5.43
CA ILE A 603 4.12 9.82 5.42
C ILE A 603 3.25 10.98 4.91
N LYS A 604 3.80 12.18 4.76
CA LYS A 604 3.06 13.37 4.29
C LYS A 604 3.33 13.65 2.82
N GLU A 605 2.37 14.31 2.16
CA GLU A 605 2.57 14.83 0.82
C GLU A 605 3.74 15.83 0.78
N LEU A 606 4.48 15.84 -0.33
CA LEU A 606 5.58 16.75 -0.58
C LEU A 606 5.18 17.70 -1.71
N GLU A 607 5.04 18.98 -1.40
CA GLU A 607 4.86 20.01 -2.40
C GLU A 607 6.22 20.44 -2.95
N TRP A 608 6.40 20.35 -4.27
CA TRP A 608 7.63 20.74 -4.95
C TRP A 608 7.87 22.24 -4.86
N ASN A 609 9.09 22.64 -4.47
CA ASN A 609 9.47 24.04 -4.32
C ASN A 609 10.91 24.26 -4.76
N ASP A 610 11.11 25.03 -5.85
CA ASP A 610 12.44 25.33 -6.41
C ASP A 610 13.30 26.17 -5.46
N ASN A 611 12.71 27.04 -4.63
CA ASN A 611 13.46 27.83 -3.66
C ASN A 611 14.00 26.96 -2.51
N ALA A 612 13.24 25.96 -2.08
CA ALA A 612 13.70 25.00 -1.08
C ALA A 612 14.84 24.12 -1.61
N LEU A 613 14.82 23.76 -2.91
CA LEU A 613 15.93 23.08 -3.57
C LEU A 613 17.22 23.93 -3.56
N LYS A 614 17.13 25.24 -3.87
CA LYS A 614 18.26 26.17 -3.76
C LYS A 614 18.77 26.29 -2.34
N GLY A 615 17.88 26.25 -1.35
CA GLY A 615 18.22 26.22 0.08
C GLY A 615 19.02 24.98 0.46
N ALA A 616 18.61 23.80 -0.04
CA ALA A 616 19.35 22.55 0.13
C ALA A 616 20.77 22.64 -0.48
N PHE A 617 20.90 23.15 -1.70
CA PHE A 617 22.19 23.35 -2.34
C PHE A 617 23.09 24.33 -1.58
N SER A 618 22.52 25.41 -1.03
CA SER A 618 23.24 26.35 -0.19
C SER A 618 23.78 25.71 1.09
N PHE A 619 23.02 24.80 1.70
CA PHE A 619 23.49 24.04 2.87
C PHE A 619 24.67 23.13 2.52
N LEU A 620 24.62 22.40 1.39
CA LEU A 620 25.74 21.56 0.94
C LEU A 620 27.01 22.39 0.71
N ASN A 621 26.90 23.54 0.04
CA ASN A 621 28.03 24.47 -0.14
C ASN A 621 28.61 24.93 1.20
N ARG A 622 27.75 25.28 2.16
CA ARG A 622 28.17 25.71 3.49
C ARG A 622 28.85 24.57 4.24
N LEU A 623 28.29 23.35 4.20
CA LEU A 623 28.92 22.17 4.79
C LEU A 623 30.30 21.95 4.18
N TYR A 624 30.45 21.96 2.85
CA TYR A 624 31.73 21.76 2.17
C TYR A 624 32.78 22.82 2.51
N ASN A 625 32.38 24.10 2.55
CA ASN A 625 33.27 25.20 2.84
C ASN A 625 33.78 25.21 4.27
N ASN A 626 32.95 24.82 5.25
CA ASN A 626 33.36 24.71 6.66
C ASN A 626 34.38 23.60 6.93
N ALA A 627 34.61 22.68 6.00
CA ALA A 627 35.69 21.71 6.07
C ALA A 627 37.08 22.32 6.26
N SER A 628 37.27 23.59 5.85
CA SER A 628 38.51 24.33 6.06
C SER A 628 38.81 24.65 7.54
N ASN A 629 37.82 24.62 8.40
CA ASN A 629 37.97 24.90 9.83
C ASN A 629 38.44 23.65 10.61
N VAL A 630 38.40 22.48 9.98
CA VAL A 630 38.79 21.20 10.61
C VAL A 630 40.27 20.95 10.45
N LYS A 631 41.00 20.94 11.58
CA LYS A 631 42.40 20.58 11.63
C LYS A 631 42.56 19.18 12.21
N LYS A 632 43.58 18.44 11.75
CA LYS A 632 43.88 17.11 12.26
C LYS A 632 44.38 17.18 13.71
N ILE A 633 43.75 16.49 14.61
CA ILE A 633 44.10 16.41 16.04
C ILE A 633 44.24 14.96 16.45
N GLU A 634 45.33 14.63 17.17
CA GLU A 634 45.61 13.27 17.62
C GLU A 634 44.91 12.97 18.96
N ASN A 635 44.88 13.94 19.86
CA ASN A 635 44.28 13.77 21.20
C ASN A 635 43.29 14.91 21.46
N LEU A 636 42.02 14.55 21.66
CA LEU A 636 40.95 15.52 21.96
C LEU A 636 41.01 15.92 23.44
N ASP A 637 40.90 17.24 23.70
CA ASP A 637 40.82 17.80 25.05
C ASP A 637 39.63 18.73 25.19
N PHE A 638 38.77 18.45 26.16
CA PHE A 638 37.55 19.17 26.46
C PHE A 638 37.50 19.69 27.90
N SER A 639 38.67 19.76 28.58
CA SER A 639 38.76 20.10 30.01
C SER A 639 38.39 21.56 30.32
N ASN A 640 38.63 22.50 29.38
CA ASN A 640 38.45 23.93 29.57
C ASN A 640 37.67 24.57 28.42
N LEU A 641 36.37 24.30 28.35
CA LEU A 641 35.49 24.84 27.30
C LEU A 641 34.80 26.12 27.77
N SER A 642 34.78 27.14 26.93
CA SER A 642 33.88 28.31 27.04
C SER A 642 32.40 27.88 26.92
N ASP A 643 31.49 28.79 27.24
CA ASP A 643 30.06 28.51 27.15
C ASP A 643 29.62 28.31 25.68
N ASP A 644 30.14 29.04 24.73
CA ASP A 644 29.84 28.85 23.29
C ASP A 644 30.38 27.52 22.77
N GLU A 645 31.55 27.08 23.21
CA GLU A 645 32.14 25.78 22.89
C GLU A 645 31.32 24.62 23.46
N LYS A 646 30.86 24.74 24.74
CA LYS A 646 29.95 23.78 25.35
C LYS A 646 28.62 23.68 24.61
N ILE A 647 28.06 24.81 24.21
CA ILE A 647 26.82 24.88 23.43
C ILE A 647 27.01 24.20 22.06
N ALA A 648 28.10 24.51 21.36
CA ALA A 648 28.39 23.93 20.06
C ALA A 648 28.53 22.39 20.15
N ARG A 649 29.31 21.90 21.11
CA ARG A 649 29.48 20.46 21.36
C ARG A 649 28.16 19.80 21.70
N ARG A 650 27.38 20.38 22.61
CA ARG A 650 26.06 19.88 22.98
C ARG A 650 25.11 19.79 21.78
N LYS A 651 25.04 20.81 20.92
CA LYS A 651 24.18 20.81 19.73
C LYS A 651 24.52 19.67 18.77
N VAL A 652 25.78 19.33 18.64
CA VAL A 652 26.22 18.19 17.82
C VAL A 652 25.73 16.87 18.42
N TYR A 653 25.87 16.67 19.73
CA TYR A 653 25.40 15.46 20.40
C TYR A 653 23.87 15.37 20.50
N GLU A 654 23.17 16.49 20.62
CA GLU A 654 21.70 16.56 20.46
C GLU A 654 21.26 16.08 19.05
N ALA A 655 21.99 16.47 18.00
CA ALA A 655 21.73 15.99 16.64
C ALA A 655 22.02 14.48 16.52
N LEU A 656 23.07 13.96 17.16
CA LEU A 656 23.36 12.52 17.18
C LEU A 656 22.26 11.74 17.91
N GLN A 657 21.82 12.22 19.07
CA GLN A 657 20.71 11.64 19.82
C GLN A 657 19.41 11.67 18.99
N LYS A 658 19.18 12.78 18.27
CA LYS A 658 18.06 12.92 17.36
C LYS A 658 18.12 11.91 16.20
N SER A 659 19.33 11.66 15.66
CA SER A 659 19.51 10.64 14.61
C SER A 659 19.07 9.27 15.09
N ASN A 660 19.53 8.84 16.27
CA ASN A 660 19.12 7.56 16.85
C ASN A 660 17.59 7.48 17.06
N ALA A 661 16.98 8.56 17.53
CA ALA A 661 15.52 8.63 17.71
C ALA A 661 14.75 8.57 16.39
N VAL A 662 15.23 9.23 15.33
CA VAL A 662 14.58 9.26 13.99
C VAL A 662 14.63 7.88 13.34
N PHE A 663 15.76 7.20 13.35
CA PHE A 663 15.88 5.87 12.77
C PHE A 663 15.22 4.75 13.61
N SER A 664 14.93 5.00 14.87
CA SER A 664 14.09 4.13 15.71
C SER A 664 12.60 4.42 15.60
N ASN A 665 12.21 5.54 14.97
CA ASN A 665 10.82 5.94 14.77
C ASN A 665 10.27 5.36 13.47
N LYS A 666 9.09 4.76 13.52
CA LYS A 666 8.46 4.13 12.36
C LYS A 666 8.09 5.10 11.22
N ASP A 667 7.94 6.39 11.50
CA ASP A 667 7.57 7.40 10.50
C ASP A 667 8.81 8.13 9.93
N TYR A 668 10.00 7.86 10.45
CA TYR A 668 11.28 8.42 10.01
C TYR A 668 11.23 9.95 9.76
N PRO A 669 11.02 10.81 10.76
CA PRO A 669 10.93 12.26 10.56
C PRO A 669 12.29 12.90 10.20
N PHE A 670 12.83 12.58 9.02
CA PHE A 670 14.14 13.04 8.51
C PHE A 670 14.27 14.55 8.50
N ASN A 671 13.18 15.27 8.19
CA ASN A 671 13.17 16.72 8.17
C ASN A 671 13.60 17.33 9.50
N THR A 672 13.22 16.73 10.64
CA THR A 672 13.61 17.19 11.97
C THR A 672 15.08 16.87 12.29
N LEU A 673 15.62 15.77 11.76
CA LEU A 673 17.03 15.42 11.87
C LEU A 673 17.90 16.41 11.07
N ILE A 674 17.52 16.69 9.83
CA ILE A 674 18.24 17.61 8.96
C ILE A 674 18.27 19.02 9.59
N ALA A 675 17.15 19.47 10.16
CA ALA A 675 17.09 20.74 10.89
C ALA A 675 18.07 20.78 12.07
N ALA A 676 18.13 19.70 12.89
CA ALA A 676 19.07 19.58 13.98
C ALA A 676 20.53 19.62 13.51
N CYS A 677 20.85 18.98 12.38
CA CYS A 677 22.20 19.07 11.78
C CYS A 677 22.53 20.49 11.29
N MET A 678 21.56 21.22 10.74
CA MET A 678 21.75 22.63 10.36
C MET A 678 22.01 23.52 11.57
N GLU A 679 21.27 23.32 12.66
CA GLU A 679 21.50 24.02 13.96
C GLU A 679 22.88 23.70 14.53
N ALA A 680 23.30 22.43 14.52
CA ALA A 680 24.60 22.00 15.01
C ALA A 680 25.73 22.61 14.17
N LEU A 681 25.63 22.66 12.85
CA LEU A 681 26.62 23.32 11.99
C LEU A 681 26.67 24.84 12.28
N ASN A 682 25.51 25.48 12.49
CA ASN A 682 25.48 26.89 12.88
C ASN A 682 26.18 27.13 14.22
N ALA A 683 25.97 26.27 15.21
CA ALA A 683 26.63 26.37 16.52
C ALA A 683 28.13 26.12 16.42
N LEU A 684 28.60 25.21 15.57
CA LEU A 684 30.03 25.05 15.32
C LEU A 684 30.69 26.34 14.75
N GLN A 685 29.94 27.12 13.97
CA GLN A 685 30.44 28.40 13.39
C GLN A 685 30.53 29.56 14.40
N THR A 686 29.98 29.44 15.62
CA THR A 686 30.05 30.49 16.67
C THR A 686 31.32 30.41 17.52
N GLN A 687 32.18 29.44 17.30
CA GLN A 687 33.37 29.18 18.09
C GLN A 687 34.55 28.78 17.19
N GLU A 688 35.80 28.86 17.71
CA GLU A 688 37.04 28.63 16.93
C GLU A 688 37.85 27.43 17.46
N ASN A 689 37.38 26.71 18.48
CA ASN A 689 38.09 25.59 19.10
C ASN A 689 38.26 24.43 18.11
N GLU A 690 39.51 24.08 17.83
CA GLU A 690 39.87 23.06 16.85
C GLU A 690 39.41 21.65 17.28
N HIS A 691 39.41 21.34 18.60
CA HIS A 691 38.93 20.05 19.14
C HIS A 691 37.40 19.89 18.91
N ILE A 692 36.64 20.97 19.12
CA ILE A 692 35.20 20.99 18.89
C ILE A 692 34.87 20.84 17.39
N TRP A 693 35.65 21.56 16.51
CA TRP A 693 35.51 21.41 15.08
C TRP A 693 35.81 19.99 14.61
N PHE A 694 36.92 19.38 15.10
CA PHE A 694 37.31 18.04 14.69
C PHE A 694 36.27 16.98 15.11
N GLU A 695 35.90 16.92 16.40
CA GLU A 695 34.89 15.99 16.89
C GLU A 695 33.52 16.25 16.27
N GLY A 696 33.05 17.50 16.34
CA GLY A 696 31.69 17.86 15.94
C GLY A 696 31.43 17.69 14.44
N TYR A 697 32.42 18.04 13.61
CA TYR A 697 32.30 17.89 12.17
C TYR A 697 32.29 16.42 11.74
N TYR A 698 33.14 15.56 12.38
CA TYR A 698 33.11 14.11 12.16
C TYR A 698 31.76 13.49 12.52
N ILE A 699 31.18 13.88 13.67
CA ILE A 699 29.84 13.43 14.10
C ILE A 699 28.77 13.87 13.07
N LEU A 700 28.80 15.13 12.60
CA LEU A 700 27.84 15.62 11.61
C LEU A 700 27.91 14.86 10.29
N LEU A 701 29.12 14.56 9.79
CA LEU A 701 29.28 13.74 8.59
C LEU A 701 28.69 12.35 8.76
N ASN A 702 28.86 11.74 9.94
CA ASN A 702 28.27 10.44 10.26
C ASN A 702 26.73 10.48 10.31
N ILE A 703 26.15 11.54 10.88
CA ILE A 703 24.68 11.70 10.94
C ILE A 703 24.11 11.89 9.52
N LEU A 704 24.80 12.71 8.70
CA LEU A 704 24.32 13.11 7.37
C LEU A 704 24.60 12.06 6.27
N GLU A 705 25.52 11.13 6.49
CA GLU A 705 25.89 10.12 5.48
C GLU A 705 24.70 9.37 4.87
N PRO A 706 23.69 8.89 5.63
CA PRO A 706 22.55 8.21 5.01
C PRO A 706 21.73 9.10 4.07
N ILE A 707 21.81 10.42 4.24
CA ILE A 707 21.04 11.44 3.51
C ILE A 707 21.80 11.95 2.30
N ILE A 708 23.06 12.37 2.49
CA ILE A 708 23.94 12.98 1.50
C ILE A 708 25.29 12.25 1.45
N PRO A 709 25.29 10.99 0.97
CA PRO A 709 26.45 10.11 1.12
C PRO A 709 27.71 10.60 0.40
N HIS A 710 27.60 11.16 -0.80
CA HIS A 710 28.77 11.45 -1.60
C HIS A 710 29.66 12.52 -0.95
N ILE A 711 29.08 13.65 -0.53
CA ILE A 711 29.81 14.72 0.13
C ILE A 711 30.37 14.25 1.49
N CYS A 712 29.61 13.42 2.23
CA CYS A 712 30.05 12.90 3.53
C CYS A 712 31.26 11.96 3.40
N TYR A 713 31.24 11.05 2.42
CA TYR A 713 32.39 10.18 2.16
C TYR A 713 33.61 10.98 1.67
N GLU A 714 33.42 11.96 0.79
CA GLU A 714 34.52 12.82 0.30
C GLU A 714 35.19 13.57 1.42
N LEU A 715 34.42 14.22 2.27
CA LEU A 715 34.94 15.01 3.39
C LEU A 715 35.53 14.11 4.48
N SER A 716 34.94 12.95 4.76
CA SER A 716 35.46 11.99 5.73
C SER A 716 36.82 11.44 5.31
N GLN A 717 36.96 11.05 4.03
CA GLN A 717 38.26 10.58 3.52
C GLN A 717 39.32 11.68 3.58
N ARG A 718 38.95 12.89 3.14
CA ARG A 718 39.91 14.03 3.06
C ARG A 718 40.39 14.50 4.42
N LEU A 719 39.49 14.60 5.41
CA LEU A 719 39.77 15.23 6.71
C LEU A 719 40.19 14.24 7.78
N PHE A 720 39.64 13.04 7.77
CA PHE A 720 39.78 12.05 8.85
C PHE A 720 40.49 10.76 8.38
N ASN A 721 40.84 10.68 7.09
CA ASN A 721 41.40 9.49 6.46
C ASN A 721 40.54 8.23 6.76
N CYS A 722 39.23 8.40 6.74
CA CYS A 722 38.25 7.38 7.08
C CYS A 722 37.40 7.08 5.85
N GLU A 723 37.55 5.87 5.30
CA GLU A 723 36.76 5.39 4.15
C GLU A 723 35.36 4.89 4.56
N ASN A 724 35.19 4.50 5.85
CA ASN A 724 33.94 3.97 6.36
C ASN A 724 33.51 4.74 7.61
N LEU A 725 32.39 5.44 7.48
CA LEU A 725 31.72 6.08 8.61
C LEU A 725 31.12 5.02 9.54
N ARG A 726 31.21 5.23 10.87
CA ARG A 726 30.90 4.21 11.91
C ARG A 726 29.81 4.71 12.85
N LYS A 727 29.24 3.77 13.59
CA LYS A 727 28.43 4.07 14.77
C LYS A 727 29.26 4.91 15.75
N ILE A 728 28.68 5.99 16.24
CA ILE A 728 29.30 6.86 17.26
C ILE A 728 28.50 6.71 18.55
N GLU A 729 29.22 6.51 19.67
CA GLU A 729 28.62 6.47 21.00
C GLU A 729 28.36 7.91 21.49
N ILE A 730 27.26 8.07 22.23
CA ILE A 730 26.88 9.38 22.77
C ILE A 730 27.70 9.66 24.04
N ASP A 731 28.51 10.74 24.02
CA ASP A 731 29.10 11.26 25.22
C ASP A 731 28.07 12.01 26.07
N SER A 732 27.64 11.40 27.17
CA SER A 732 26.67 12.01 28.09
C SER A 732 27.17 13.29 28.76
N THR A 733 28.50 13.51 28.83
CA THR A 733 29.05 14.75 29.40
C THR A 733 28.81 15.93 28.48
N ALA A 734 28.84 15.73 27.17
CA ALA A 734 28.56 16.77 26.19
C ALA A 734 27.09 17.24 26.21
N LEU A 735 26.17 16.38 26.66
CA LEU A 735 24.73 16.71 26.77
C LEU A 735 24.38 17.46 28.06
N LYS A 736 25.31 17.59 29.02
CA LYS A 736 25.05 18.38 30.22
C LYS A 736 24.91 19.84 29.86
N SER A 737 23.88 20.49 30.39
CA SER A 737 23.65 21.92 30.27
C SER A 737 23.73 22.56 31.62
N ASP A 738 24.58 23.56 31.76
CA ASP A 738 24.67 24.37 32.98
C ASP A 738 23.48 25.35 33.07
N SER A 739 22.79 25.56 31.96
CA SER A 739 21.62 26.45 31.89
C SER A 739 20.45 25.82 31.14
N ILE A 740 19.25 26.26 31.46
CA ILE A 740 18.03 25.80 30.84
C ILE A 740 17.16 26.99 30.44
N THR A 741 16.58 26.91 29.25
CA THR A 741 15.60 27.90 28.77
C THR A 741 14.20 27.40 29.05
N ILE A 742 13.44 28.18 29.83
CA ILE A 742 12.09 27.88 30.25
C ILE A 742 11.13 28.88 29.61
N ALA A 743 10.10 28.36 28.92
CA ALA A 743 9.06 29.22 28.36
C ALA A 743 8.21 29.83 29.49
N VAL A 744 7.89 31.12 29.41
CA VAL A 744 7.02 31.81 30.36
C VAL A 744 5.73 32.18 29.67
N SER A 745 4.63 31.71 30.25
CA SER A 745 3.27 31.97 29.79
C SER A 745 2.44 32.77 30.82
N VAL A 746 1.47 33.51 30.32
CA VAL A 746 0.47 34.19 31.12
C VAL A 746 -0.90 33.76 30.60
N ASN A 747 -1.73 33.19 31.48
CA ASN A 747 -3.05 32.59 31.13
C ASN A 747 -2.95 31.63 29.93
N GLY A 748 -1.90 30.77 29.91
CA GLY A 748 -1.70 29.75 28.90
C GLY A 748 -1.11 30.24 27.56
N LYS A 749 -0.90 31.55 27.37
CA LYS A 749 -0.24 32.10 26.18
C LYS A 749 1.22 32.41 26.48
N ARG A 750 2.17 31.86 25.66
CA ARG A 750 3.60 32.16 25.78
C ARG A 750 3.83 33.68 25.60
N ARG A 751 4.52 34.31 26.54
CA ARG A 751 4.78 35.74 26.59
C ARG A 751 6.27 36.11 26.69
N GLY A 752 7.09 35.13 27.08
CA GLY A 752 8.53 35.33 27.21
C GLY A 752 9.21 34.00 27.43
N GLU A 753 10.50 34.07 27.67
CA GLU A 753 11.34 32.96 28.08
C GLU A 753 12.43 33.47 29.02
N ILE A 754 12.96 32.59 29.87
CA ILE A 754 14.11 32.85 30.73
C ILE A 754 15.16 31.78 30.51
N THR A 755 16.42 32.17 30.58
CA THR A 755 17.55 31.21 30.61
C THR A 755 18.20 31.28 31.98
N ILE A 756 18.19 30.20 32.71
CA ILE A 756 18.67 30.12 34.10
C ILE A 756 19.60 28.92 34.27
N SER A 757 20.48 28.94 35.27
CA SER A 757 21.25 27.78 35.66
C SER A 757 20.31 26.66 36.12
N VAL A 758 20.65 25.40 35.75
CA VAL A 758 19.93 24.19 36.18
C VAL A 758 19.88 24.09 37.70
N GLU A 759 20.90 24.62 38.40
CA GLU A 759 21.00 24.65 39.85
C GLU A 759 20.23 25.82 40.47
N SER A 760 19.56 26.67 39.69
CA SER A 760 18.83 27.81 40.19
C SER A 760 17.69 27.37 41.10
N SER A 761 17.54 28.05 42.26
CA SER A 761 16.42 27.81 43.16
C SER A 761 15.08 28.18 42.49
N LYS A 762 14.03 27.51 42.90
CA LYS A 762 12.67 27.78 42.36
C LYS A 762 12.29 29.25 42.51
N ASP A 763 12.69 29.91 43.58
CA ASP A 763 12.37 31.33 43.82
C ASP A 763 13.11 32.24 42.86
N LYS A 764 14.39 31.97 42.56
CA LYS A 764 15.14 32.68 41.53
C LYS A 764 14.50 32.52 40.17
N MET A 765 14.11 31.30 39.84
CA MET A 765 13.44 30.96 38.60
C MET A 765 12.12 31.71 38.42
N LEU A 766 11.29 31.75 39.44
CA LEU A 766 10.03 32.46 39.41
C LEU A 766 10.21 33.97 39.32
N ASN A 767 11.21 34.54 40.00
CA ASN A 767 11.50 35.99 39.96
C ASN A 767 11.98 36.41 38.55
N GLU A 768 12.88 35.66 37.94
CA GLU A 768 13.32 35.95 36.56
C GLU A 768 12.18 35.78 35.56
N ALA A 769 11.33 34.76 35.73
CA ALA A 769 10.14 34.58 34.92
C ALA A 769 9.13 35.73 35.03
N LYS A 770 8.90 36.26 36.25
CA LYS A 770 8.08 37.44 36.47
C LYS A 770 8.65 38.68 35.76
N ASN A 771 9.96 38.88 35.88
CA ASN A 771 10.65 39.96 35.20
C ASN A 771 10.52 39.88 33.67
N ALA A 772 10.69 38.71 33.09
CA ALA A 772 10.59 38.47 31.65
C ALA A 772 9.21 38.77 31.06
N VAL A 773 8.17 38.67 31.90
CA VAL A 773 6.78 38.91 31.47
C VAL A 773 6.13 40.06 32.25
N SER A 774 6.92 40.94 32.89
CA SER A 774 6.45 42.05 33.73
C SER A 774 5.36 42.90 33.09
N LYS A 775 5.51 43.25 31.83
CA LYS A 775 4.51 43.99 31.01
C LYS A 775 3.11 43.34 31.01
N TRP A 776 3.05 42.01 31.18
CA TRP A 776 1.79 41.27 31.18
C TRP A 776 1.22 41.06 32.57
N LEU A 777 2.05 41.26 33.59
CA LEU A 777 1.68 41.13 35.01
C LEU A 777 1.33 42.51 35.65
N GLU A 778 1.64 43.62 34.98
CA GLU A 778 1.42 44.97 35.49
C GLU A 778 -0.07 45.18 35.83
N ASN A 779 -0.33 45.65 37.05
CA ASN A 779 -1.69 45.86 37.62
C ASN A 779 -2.59 44.60 37.61
N LYS A 780 -2.00 43.42 37.65
CA LYS A 780 -2.71 42.13 37.75
C LYS A 780 -2.32 41.36 38.97
N GLN A 781 -3.29 40.64 39.56
CA GLN A 781 -3.04 39.75 40.68
C GLN A 781 -2.75 38.35 40.17
N ILE A 782 -1.59 37.78 40.53
CA ILE A 782 -1.25 36.38 40.24
C ILE A 782 -2.05 35.48 41.18
N ILE A 783 -2.95 34.66 40.61
CA ILE A 783 -3.79 33.71 41.33
C ILE A 783 -3.09 32.38 41.57
N LYS A 784 -2.31 31.93 40.55
CA LYS A 784 -1.63 30.64 40.58
C LYS A 784 -0.36 30.68 39.74
N GLU A 785 0.69 30.10 40.29
CA GLU A 785 1.96 29.84 39.60
C GLU A 785 2.06 28.35 39.28
N ILE A 786 2.08 27.99 38.01
CA ILE A 786 2.19 26.60 37.54
C ILE A 786 3.58 26.44 36.98
N VAL A 787 4.40 25.58 37.60
CA VAL A 787 5.75 25.29 37.17
C VAL A 787 5.79 23.83 36.67
N VAL A 788 6.09 23.66 35.39
CA VAL A 788 6.43 22.36 34.83
C VAL A 788 7.96 22.30 34.77
N PRO A 789 8.59 21.44 35.56
CA PRO A 789 10.05 21.39 35.66
C PRO A 789 10.71 21.37 34.28
N ASN A 790 11.69 22.25 34.09
CA ASN A 790 12.53 22.35 32.89
C ASN A 790 11.80 22.64 31.58
N LYS A 791 10.51 23.05 31.60
CA LYS A 791 9.73 23.25 30.37
C LYS A 791 8.96 24.58 30.34
N LEU A 792 8.19 24.86 31.38
CA LEU A 792 7.22 25.94 31.31
C LEU A 792 6.93 26.51 32.69
N ILE A 793 6.83 27.84 32.78
CA ILE A 793 6.21 28.54 33.89
C ILE A 793 4.97 29.25 33.36
N ASN A 794 3.83 29.05 33.99
CA ASN A 794 2.60 29.74 33.61
C ASN A 794 2.01 30.48 34.79
N PHE A 795 1.88 31.80 34.65
CA PHE A 795 1.19 32.68 35.60
C PHE A 795 -0.28 32.79 35.23
N VAL A 796 -1.15 32.38 36.16
CA VAL A 796 -2.59 32.60 36.02
C VAL A 796 -2.91 33.90 36.76
N ILE A 797 -3.43 34.87 36.04
CA ILE A 797 -3.75 36.22 36.52
C ILE A 797 -5.22 36.53 36.38
N LYS A 798 -5.68 37.42 37.26
CA LYS A 798 -7.03 38.00 37.24
C LYS A 798 -6.95 39.51 36.96
#